data_ee4b64a6c54b6256a5a6a71d9ef63579
#
_entry.id   ee4b64a6c54b6256a5a6a71d9ef63579
#
_cell.length_a   1.000
_cell.length_b   1.000
_cell.length_c   1.000
_cell.angle_alpha   90.00
_cell.angle_beta   90.00
_cell.angle_gamma   90.00
#
_symmetry.space_group_name_H-M   'P 1'
#
loop_
_entity.id
_entity.type
_entity.pdbx_description
1 polymer ?
#
loop_
_entity_poly.entity_id
_entity_poly.type
_entity_poly.pdbx_seq_one_letter_code
_entity_poly.pdbx_strand_id
1 'polypeptide(L)'
;SACLVGSEMCIRDSYVMDEANVETCGADAELSNNECWLFAQMERVAGMVKRDKNHPSIIFWSLGNESGVGANNAARASWVKDYDPTRLVHFEAYMHNGGSRQYGYGIDFMKTNRPAVNPPEPPAVDVVSTMYPSVEGIIKLATQEGETRPVLMCEYAHAKGNALGNHQEYWNAVKKYPRLIGGYIWDWVDQSVIRKDSVTGKEYFSSLNGTNGLVFVDRKIKPAINECKKIYQHIRFDYSNGELTIRNEYNYLPLSAFRFSWKLMAGGELIKKGELTDIEAFPGTSARVKIDTGTSDSGQKGELILEINAYLKKDVIWAPKGFEIAWEQFTLQEGKVNPPVEEKTGNGGKLTVQKKANEIGIYNDRINIVFNKKAGLIQSWIVGGKEFLEKGPQINLWRAPTHNDGGYRPKTENEISRQWVEAGLDSLQHKLKSFKLVEEKNGTVSVATTFVAQKTGNKSYVEYTTKYIVDPSGKVQIDTDLKPFGNIISFPRIGYTMTVKSGNDTFSWYGYGPYDTYNDRHSGARLGRFSGTVDEQFTHHAYPQENGNKYRCSWVSLTDNEGIGLVAEGMPFIESSAMHYSLENLSEAIDESQLKRTDNVTWNIDYKTYPIGNRSCGPPPLEQYVLFAEPVSFSFSVYPVLNKKTVQ
;
A
#
# COMPACT_ATOMS: atom_id res chain seq x y z
N SER A 1 -8.62 -25.59 10.55
CA SER A 1 -10.02 -25.98 10.35
C SER A 1 -11.05 -24.88 10.67
N ALA A 2 -10.65 -23.65 10.96
CA ALA A 2 -11.54 -22.49 10.92
C ALA A 2 -11.99 -22.14 9.48
N CYS A 3 -11.43 -22.80 8.50
CA CYS A 3 -11.72 -22.64 7.08
C CYS A 3 -12.99 -23.39 6.60
N LEU A 4 -13.64 -24.21 7.43
CA LEU A 4 -14.76 -25.02 6.97
C LEU A 4 -15.93 -24.16 6.44
N VAL A 5 -16.25 -23.05 7.09
CA VAL A 5 -17.32 -22.15 6.61
C VAL A 5 -16.88 -21.36 5.36
N GLY A 6 -15.63 -20.92 5.30
CA GLY A 6 -15.08 -20.25 4.12
C GLY A 6 -14.94 -21.19 2.92
N SER A 7 -14.47 -22.42 3.14
CA SER A 7 -14.31 -23.44 2.10
C SER A 7 -15.65 -23.85 1.50
N GLU A 8 -16.71 -24.00 2.31
CA GLU A 8 -18.05 -24.33 1.80
C GLU A 8 -18.64 -23.24 0.91
N MET A 9 -18.33 -21.97 1.17
CA MET A 9 -18.74 -20.88 0.29
C MET A 9 -17.92 -20.89 -1.01
N CYS A 10 -16.61 -21.01 -0.93
CA CYS A 10 -15.73 -21.03 -2.11
C CYS A 10 -16.03 -22.21 -3.04
N ILE A 11 -16.36 -23.38 -2.50
CA ILE A 11 -16.80 -24.56 -3.29
C ILE A 11 -18.05 -24.28 -4.13
N ARG A 12 -18.85 -23.28 -3.78
CA ARG A 12 -20.12 -22.96 -4.44
C ARG A 12 -20.03 -21.83 -5.47
N ASP A 13 -19.04 -20.96 -5.37
CA ASP A 13 -19.01 -19.72 -6.17
C ASP A 13 -17.65 -19.39 -6.77
N SER A 14 -16.60 -20.15 -6.45
CA SER A 14 -15.23 -19.89 -6.89
C SER A 14 -14.59 -21.16 -7.48
N TYR A 15 -13.67 -20.98 -8.40
CA TYR A 15 -12.79 -22.08 -8.81
C TYR A 15 -11.84 -22.43 -7.67
N VAL A 16 -11.66 -23.71 -7.43
CA VAL A 16 -10.86 -24.24 -6.33
C VAL A 16 -9.73 -25.11 -6.87
N MET A 17 -8.53 -24.93 -6.32
CA MET A 17 -7.47 -25.92 -6.31
C MET A 17 -7.51 -26.58 -4.93
N ASP A 18 -7.81 -27.86 -4.88
CA ASP A 18 -7.80 -28.62 -3.64
C ASP A 18 -6.43 -29.26 -3.47
N GLU A 19 -5.81 -29.04 -2.30
CA GLU A 19 -4.43 -29.45 -2.04
C GLU A 19 -4.33 -30.47 -0.92
N ALA A 20 -3.58 -31.54 -1.20
CA ALA A 20 -3.29 -32.55 -0.22
C ALA A 20 -2.29 -32.02 0.84
N ASN A 21 -2.52 -32.40 2.09
CA ASN A 21 -1.66 -32.04 3.22
C ASN A 21 -0.30 -32.78 3.20
N VAL A 22 0.43 -32.62 2.12
CA VAL A 22 1.81 -33.12 1.95
C VAL A 22 2.73 -31.89 1.84
N GLU A 23 3.47 -31.67 2.89
CA GLU A 23 4.49 -30.65 2.98
C GLU A 23 5.67 -31.17 3.77
N THR A 24 6.87 -31.02 3.22
CA THR A 24 8.11 -31.50 3.83
C THR A 24 9.20 -30.43 3.80
N CYS A 25 8.78 -29.18 3.93
CA CYS A 25 9.67 -28.01 3.95
C CYS A 25 10.84 -28.23 4.93
N GLY A 26 12.09 -28.07 4.43
CA GLY A 26 13.31 -28.31 5.20
C GLY A 26 13.85 -29.74 5.14
N ALA A 27 13.07 -30.72 4.65
CA ALA A 27 13.56 -32.06 4.29
C ALA A 27 13.73 -32.22 2.77
N ASP A 28 13.45 -31.17 2.00
CA ASP A 28 13.53 -31.14 0.54
C ASP A 28 12.87 -32.39 -0.12
N ALA A 29 13.55 -33.02 -1.07
CA ALA A 29 13.05 -34.20 -1.75
C ALA A 29 13.31 -35.52 -1.00
N GLU A 30 13.84 -35.50 0.22
CA GLU A 30 14.19 -36.73 0.93
C GLU A 30 12.99 -37.64 1.12
N LEU A 31 11.88 -37.13 1.63
CA LEU A 31 10.67 -37.92 1.86
C LEU A 31 9.95 -38.26 0.53
N SER A 32 10.09 -37.43 -0.48
CA SER A 32 9.49 -37.65 -1.80
C SER A 32 10.23 -38.72 -2.63
N ASN A 33 11.47 -39.03 -2.29
CA ASN A 33 12.26 -40.12 -2.90
C ASN A 33 12.35 -41.38 -2.05
N ASN A 34 11.88 -41.36 -0.81
CA ASN A 34 11.95 -42.50 0.09
C ASN A 34 10.64 -43.32 -0.01
N GLU A 35 10.78 -44.56 -0.46
CA GLU A 35 9.66 -45.50 -0.64
C GLU A 35 8.85 -45.76 0.65
N CYS A 36 9.48 -45.67 1.82
CA CYS A 36 8.79 -45.84 3.11
C CYS A 36 7.69 -44.81 3.33
N TRP A 37 7.76 -43.64 2.68
CA TRP A 37 6.77 -42.56 2.79
C TRP A 37 5.71 -42.61 1.70
N LEU A 38 5.85 -43.45 0.68
CA LEU A 38 4.93 -43.51 -0.46
C LEU A 38 3.49 -43.75 0.02
N PHE A 39 3.28 -44.75 0.90
CA PHE A 39 1.93 -45.06 1.37
C PHE A 39 1.26 -43.87 2.07
N ALA A 40 1.99 -43.25 3.02
CA ALA A 40 1.47 -42.11 3.77
C ALA A 40 1.14 -40.89 2.89
N GLN A 41 1.95 -40.64 1.86
CA GLN A 41 1.71 -39.56 0.91
C GLN A 41 0.55 -39.90 -0.06
N MET A 42 0.46 -41.14 -0.53
CA MET A 42 -0.63 -41.62 -1.37
C MET A 42 -1.98 -41.56 -0.65
N GLU A 43 -2.02 -41.98 0.62
CA GLU A 43 -3.24 -41.96 1.43
C GLU A 43 -3.80 -40.54 1.56
N ARG A 44 -2.95 -39.51 1.76
CA ARG A 44 -3.38 -38.11 1.84
C ARG A 44 -4.00 -37.62 0.53
N VAL A 45 -3.33 -37.87 -0.58
CA VAL A 45 -3.83 -37.47 -1.92
C VAL A 45 -5.10 -38.25 -2.26
N ALA A 46 -5.10 -39.55 -2.09
CA ALA A 46 -6.27 -40.39 -2.41
C ALA A 46 -7.46 -40.08 -1.50
N GLY A 47 -7.21 -39.80 -0.23
CA GLY A 47 -8.25 -39.37 0.72
C GLY A 47 -8.91 -38.07 0.30
N MET A 48 -8.12 -37.05 -0.07
CA MET A 48 -8.62 -35.77 -0.58
C MET A 48 -9.47 -35.98 -1.84
N VAL A 49 -8.91 -36.57 -2.89
CA VAL A 49 -9.60 -36.74 -4.17
C VAL A 49 -10.89 -37.55 -4.03
N LYS A 50 -10.88 -38.65 -3.26
CA LYS A 50 -12.07 -39.48 -3.02
C LYS A 50 -13.17 -38.73 -2.26
N ARG A 51 -12.81 -37.90 -1.27
CA ARG A 51 -13.74 -37.11 -0.49
C ARG A 51 -14.38 -36.01 -1.34
N ASP A 52 -13.56 -35.31 -2.15
CA ASP A 52 -13.95 -34.01 -2.71
C ASP A 52 -14.28 -34.04 -4.21
N LYS A 53 -14.12 -35.17 -4.89
CA LYS A 53 -14.36 -35.35 -6.34
C LYS A 53 -15.75 -34.90 -6.85
N ASN A 54 -16.74 -34.85 -5.99
CA ASN A 54 -18.09 -34.44 -6.35
C ASN A 54 -18.32 -32.91 -6.30
N HIS A 55 -17.30 -32.12 -5.98
CA HIS A 55 -17.37 -30.67 -6.01
C HIS A 55 -16.95 -30.13 -7.39
N PRO A 56 -17.90 -29.62 -8.21
CA PRO A 56 -17.58 -29.18 -9.58
C PRO A 56 -16.73 -27.91 -9.64
N SER A 57 -16.64 -27.14 -8.56
CA SER A 57 -15.78 -25.97 -8.44
C SER A 57 -14.30 -26.31 -8.35
N ILE A 58 -13.95 -27.53 -7.95
CA ILE A 58 -12.56 -27.99 -7.96
C ILE A 58 -12.15 -28.26 -9.41
N ILE A 59 -11.19 -27.50 -9.90
CA ILE A 59 -10.67 -27.61 -11.27
C ILE A 59 -9.23 -28.12 -11.32
N PHE A 60 -8.54 -28.12 -10.19
CA PHE A 60 -7.19 -28.63 -10.01
C PHE A 60 -7.11 -29.52 -8.76
N TRP A 61 -6.30 -30.59 -8.87
CA TRP A 61 -5.80 -31.36 -7.75
C TRP A 61 -4.34 -31.00 -7.51
N SER A 62 -4.00 -30.45 -6.33
CA SER A 62 -2.63 -30.21 -5.93
C SER A 62 -2.10 -31.34 -5.06
N LEU A 63 -0.91 -31.85 -5.40
CA LEU A 63 -0.30 -32.98 -4.71
C LEU A 63 0.37 -32.58 -3.37
N GLY A 64 0.47 -31.29 -3.09
CA GLY A 64 1.09 -30.76 -1.89
C GLY A 64 2.03 -29.58 -2.19
N ASN A 65 2.77 -29.15 -1.16
CA ASN A 65 3.62 -27.97 -1.16
C ASN A 65 5.04 -28.29 -0.70
N GLU A 66 6.05 -27.58 -1.21
CA GLU A 66 7.46 -27.53 -0.75
C GLU A 66 8.07 -28.90 -0.36
N SER A 67 7.82 -29.93 -1.15
CA SER A 67 8.23 -31.31 -0.84
C SER A 67 9.28 -31.88 -1.79
N GLY A 68 9.87 -31.05 -2.64
CA GLY A 68 10.86 -31.45 -3.63
C GLY A 68 10.30 -32.45 -4.66
N VAL A 69 11.11 -32.83 -5.65
CA VAL A 69 10.72 -33.78 -6.71
C VAL A 69 11.25 -35.17 -6.41
N GLY A 70 10.37 -36.18 -6.52
CA GLY A 70 10.76 -37.56 -6.28
C GLY A 70 9.78 -38.57 -6.87
N ALA A 71 10.13 -39.86 -6.77
CA ALA A 71 9.34 -40.97 -7.28
C ALA A 71 7.92 -41.00 -6.69
N ASN A 72 7.76 -40.64 -5.43
CA ASN A 72 6.48 -40.61 -4.74
C ASN A 72 5.53 -39.57 -5.36
N ASN A 73 6.06 -38.44 -5.83
CA ASN A 73 5.27 -37.40 -6.51
C ASN A 73 4.73 -37.90 -7.86
N ALA A 74 5.60 -38.58 -8.65
CA ALA A 74 5.19 -39.15 -9.92
C ALA A 74 4.12 -40.22 -9.73
N ALA A 75 4.25 -41.08 -8.73
CA ALA A 75 3.25 -42.10 -8.37
C ALA A 75 1.92 -41.47 -7.99
N ARG A 76 1.91 -40.41 -7.17
CA ARG A 76 0.70 -39.66 -6.79
C ARG A 76 0.03 -39.01 -7.99
N ALA A 77 0.82 -38.34 -8.83
CA ALA A 77 0.30 -37.71 -10.05
C ALA A 77 -0.34 -38.73 -10.99
N SER A 78 0.34 -39.86 -11.22
CA SER A 78 -0.17 -40.95 -12.04
C SER A 78 -1.50 -41.50 -11.52
N TRP A 79 -1.58 -41.75 -10.20
CA TRP A 79 -2.79 -42.24 -9.57
C TRP A 79 -3.96 -41.26 -9.72
N VAL A 80 -3.73 -39.94 -9.50
CA VAL A 80 -4.78 -38.91 -9.64
C VAL A 80 -5.28 -38.86 -11.07
N LYS A 81 -4.38 -38.85 -12.07
CA LYS A 81 -4.74 -38.82 -13.49
C LYS A 81 -5.52 -40.05 -13.96
N ASP A 82 -5.21 -41.21 -13.40
CA ASP A 82 -5.93 -42.44 -13.67
C ASP A 82 -7.31 -42.45 -13.01
N TYR A 83 -7.41 -41.97 -11.78
CA TYR A 83 -8.65 -41.96 -11.00
C TYR A 83 -9.62 -40.86 -11.43
N ASP A 84 -9.13 -39.65 -11.74
CA ASP A 84 -9.90 -38.49 -12.21
C ASP A 84 -9.20 -37.77 -13.38
N PRO A 85 -9.38 -38.25 -14.60
CA PRO A 85 -8.80 -37.65 -15.79
C PRO A 85 -9.45 -36.33 -16.21
N THR A 86 -10.47 -35.86 -15.48
CA THR A 86 -11.23 -34.65 -15.84
C THR A 86 -10.63 -33.36 -15.30
N ARG A 87 -9.73 -33.45 -14.33
CA ARG A 87 -9.12 -32.30 -13.67
C ARG A 87 -7.62 -32.29 -13.83
N LEU A 88 -7.05 -31.09 -13.89
CA LEU A 88 -5.60 -30.90 -14.00
C LEU A 88 -4.89 -31.19 -12.68
N VAL A 89 -3.68 -31.69 -12.76
CA VAL A 89 -2.83 -31.98 -11.61
C VAL A 89 -1.75 -30.93 -11.48
N HIS A 90 -1.68 -30.33 -10.30
CA HIS A 90 -0.68 -29.35 -9.88
C HIS A 90 0.21 -29.94 -8.79
N PHE A 91 1.44 -29.46 -8.71
CA PHE A 91 2.34 -29.68 -7.60
C PHE A 91 3.37 -28.55 -7.53
N GLU A 92 3.50 -27.94 -6.37
CA GLU A 92 4.63 -27.07 -6.07
C GLU A 92 5.77 -27.88 -5.50
N ALA A 93 6.66 -28.25 -6.37
CA ALA A 93 7.85 -29.01 -6.03
C ALA A 93 9.04 -28.09 -5.80
N TYR A 94 8.87 -26.94 -5.16
CA TYR A 94 9.95 -25.97 -5.01
C TYR A 94 11.30 -26.65 -4.79
N MET A 95 12.17 -26.55 -5.78
CA MET A 95 13.46 -27.25 -5.79
C MET A 95 14.55 -26.30 -5.32
N HIS A 96 15.06 -26.57 -4.15
CA HIS A 96 16.41 -26.17 -3.82
C HIS A 96 17.38 -27.04 -4.62
N ASN A 97 17.88 -26.55 -5.76
CA ASN A 97 18.97 -27.20 -6.44
C ASN A 97 20.20 -27.20 -5.54
N GLY A 98 20.53 -28.36 -5.00
CA GLY A 98 21.82 -28.64 -4.41
C GLY A 98 21.96 -28.41 -2.92
N GLY A 99 21.12 -28.99 -2.09
CA GLY A 99 21.45 -29.31 -0.69
C GLY A 99 21.87 -28.18 0.24
N SER A 100 21.68 -26.94 -0.15
CA SER A 100 21.93 -25.80 0.71
C SER A 100 20.60 -25.26 1.22
N ARG A 101 20.49 -25.15 2.52
CA ARG A 101 19.41 -24.48 3.26
C ARG A 101 19.33 -22.96 2.96
N GLN A 102 19.65 -22.57 1.77
CA GLN A 102 19.42 -21.20 1.32
C GLN A 102 17.98 -21.10 0.87
N TYR A 103 17.10 -20.91 1.82
CA TYR A 103 15.92 -20.12 1.57
C TYR A 103 16.41 -18.76 1.08
N GLY A 104 16.67 -18.68 -0.20
CA GLY A 104 17.02 -17.43 -0.85
C GLY A 104 15.76 -16.56 -0.99
N TYR A 105 15.13 -16.23 0.12
CA TYR A 105 14.23 -15.10 0.20
C TYR A 105 15.06 -13.84 -0.05
N GLY A 106 15.45 -13.59 -1.25
CA GLY A 106 16.29 -12.46 -1.54
C GLY A 106 16.77 -12.39 -2.98
N ILE A 107 17.52 -11.37 -3.21
CA ILE A 107 18.12 -10.89 -4.46
C ILE A 107 18.69 -12.01 -5.38
N ASP A 108 19.17 -13.11 -4.85
CA ASP A 108 19.72 -14.22 -5.64
C ASP A 108 18.66 -14.96 -6.47
N PHE A 109 17.42 -15.03 -6.00
CA PHE A 109 16.32 -15.59 -6.78
C PHE A 109 16.10 -14.78 -8.06
N MET A 110 16.26 -13.46 -7.99
CA MET A 110 16.13 -12.56 -9.16
C MET A 110 17.38 -12.55 -10.04
N LYS A 111 18.58 -12.66 -9.45
CA LYS A 111 19.85 -12.61 -10.19
C LYS A 111 20.19 -13.91 -10.90
N THR A 112 19.71 -15.05 -10.45
CA THR A 112 20.18 -16.34 -10.96
C THR A 112 19.47 -16.83 -12.21
N ASN A 113 18.49 -16.10 -12.77
CA ASN A 113 17.77 -16.58 -13.96
C ASN A 113 17.31 -18.05 -13.83
N ARG A 114 17.05 -18.51 -12.61
CA ARG A 114 16.61 -19.90 -12.43
C ARG A 114 15.28 -20.06 -13.12
N PRO A 115 15.16 -21.01 -14.07
CA PRO A 115 13.85 -21.33 -14.60
C PRO A 115 12.96 -21.77 -13.43
N ALA A 116 11.68 -21.51 -13.54
CA ALA A 116 10.72 -22.19 -12.69
C ALA A 116 11.01 -23.67 -12.76
N VAL A 117 11.16 -24.29 -11.62
CA VAL A 117 11.64 -25.64 -11.59
C VAL A 117 10.47 -26.60 -11.60
N ASN A 118 9.82 -26.68 -12.75
CA ASN A 118 9.25 -27.95 -13.10
C ASN A 118 10.32 -28.72 -13.88
N PRO A 119 10.61 -29.93 -13.49
CA PRO A 119 11.63 -30.72 -14.16
C PRO A 119 11.28 -30.85 -15.64
N PRO A 120 12.27 -30.86 -16.55
CA PRO A 120 12.07 -31.13 -17.97
C PRO A 120 11.60 -32.55 -18.27
N GLU A 121 11.53 -33.41 -17.29
CA GLU A 121 11.01 -34.78 -17.38
C GLU A 121 9.53 -34.83 -17.74
N PRO A 122 9.02 -35.94 -18.33
CA PRO A 122 7.65 -36.00 -18.82
C PRO A 122 6.73 -35.46 -17.73
N PRO A 123 5.89 -34.46 -18.03
CA PRO A 123 5.26 -33.67 -16.99
C PRO A 123 4.33 -34.58 -16.18
N ALA A 124 4.80 -35.00 -15.02
CA ALA A 124 3.96 -35.68 -14.06
C ALA A 124 2.75 -34.80 -13.72
N VAL A 125 2.89 -33.48 -13.90
CA VAL A 125 1.86 -32.48 -13.64
C VAL A 125 1.53 -31.65 -14.89
N ASP A 126 0.34 -31.04 -14.90
CA ASP A 126 -0.22 -30.37 -16.06
C ASP A 126 0.02 -28.86 -16.07
N VAL A 127 0.64 -28.33 -15.02
CA VAL A 127 0.83 -26.91 -14.78
C VAL A 127 2.29 -26.61 -14.45
N VAL A 128 2.84 -25.55 -15.01
CA VAL A 128 4.11 -24.96 -14.57
C VAL A 128 3.84 -24.12 -13.33
N SER A 129 4.33 -24.55 -12.18
CA SER A 129 4.17 -23.86 -10.92
C SER A 129 5.39 -23.01 -10.58
N THR A 130 5.20 -21.91 -9.87
CA THR A 130 6.28 -21.08 -9.35
C THR A 130 5.85 -20.35 -8.10
N MET A 131 6.79 -20.22 -7.12
CA MET A 131 6.56 -19.58 -5.84
C MET A 131 7.30 -18.25 -5.77
N TYR A 132 6.60 -17.18 -5.38
CA TYR A 132 7.12 -15.81 -5.22
C TYR A 132 8.02 -15.31 -6.38
N PRO A 133 7.63 -15.51 -7.63
CA PRO A 133 8.41 -15.03 -8.76
C PRO A 133 8.34 -13.51 -8.88
N SER A 134 9.31 -12.92 -9.60
CA SER A 134 9.18 -11.54 -10.05
C SER A 134 8.20 -11.45 -11.24
N VAL A 135 7.70 -10.22 -11.50
CA VAL A 135 6.86 -9.96 -12.69
C VAL A 135 7.61 -10.34 -13.98
N GLU A 136 8.90 -10.00 -14.07
CA GLU A 136 9.75 -10.41 -15.20
C GLU A 136 9.89 -11.94 -15.28
N GLY A 137 10.04 -12.60 -14.13
CA GLY A 137 10.15 -14.05 -14.04
C GLY A 137 8.93 -14.78 -14.62
N ILE A 138 7.72 -14.36 -14.26
CA ILE A 138 6.50 -14.97 -14.81
C ILE A 138 6.31 -14.71 -16.30
N ILE A 139 6.71 -13.54 -16.79
CA ILE A 139 6.67 -13.23 -18.22
C ILE A 139 7.62 -14.17 -18.98
N LYS A 140 8.83 -14.38 -18.47
CA LYS A 140 9.80 -15.30 -19.05
C LYS A 140 9.27 -16.74 -19.10
N LEU A 141 8.63 -17.22 -18.04
CA LEU A 141 7.99 -18.53 -18.02
C LEU A 141 6.85 -18.63 -19.05
N ALA A 142 6.01 -17.60 -19.13
CA ALA A 142 4.88 -17.58 -20.06
C ALA A 142 5.31 -17.56 -21.54
N THR A 143 6.50 -17.03 -21.81
CA THR A 143 7.03 -16.90 -23.18
C THR A 143 8.09 -17.93 -23.52
N GLN A 144 8.32 -18.92 -22.64
CA GLN A 144 9.29 -19.99 -22.89
C GLN A 144 8.92 -20.80 -24.12
N GLU A 145 9.85 -20.87 -25.06
CA GLU A 145 9.68 -21.61 -26.33
C GLU A 145 9.56 -23.12 -26.07
N GLY A 146 8.63 -23.76 -26.75
CA GLY A 146 8.38 -25.21 -26.66
C GLY A 146 7.55 -25.64 -25.46
N GLU A 147 7.28 -24.78 -24.49
CA GLU A 147 6.41 -25.09 -23.34
C GLU A 147 4.97 -24.62 -23.58
N THR A 148 4.01 -25.53 -23.44
CA THR A 148 2.59 -25.29 -23.73
C THR A 148 1.71 -25.29 -22.48
N ARG A 149 2.20 -25.82 -21.35
CA ARG A 149 1.44 -25.88 -20.09
C ARG A 149 1.14 -24.47 -19.57
N PRO A 150 -0.01 -24.27 -18.93
CA PRO A 150 -0.29 -23.02 -18.22
C PRO A 150 0.73 -22.77 -17.11
N VAL A 151 0.95 -21.50 -16.79
CA VAL A 151 1.83 -21.06 -15.71
C VAL A 151 0.97 -20.52 -14.56
N LEU A 152 1.18 -21.02 -13.36
CA LEU A 152 0.49 -20.63 -12.14
C LEU A 152 1.51 -20.21 -11.09
N MET A 153 1.22 -19.14 -10.38
CA MET A 153 1.94 -18.75 -9.17
C MET A 153 1.25 -19.40 -7.97
N CYS A 154 1.82 -20.47 -7.44
CA CYS A 154 1.24 -21.16 -6.28
C CYS A 154 1.19 -20.25 -5.05
N GLU A 155 2.20 -19.38 -4.91
CA GLU A 155 2.23 -18.23 -4.01
C GLU A 155 2.95 -17.08 -4.71
N TYR A 156 2.38 -15.87 -4.76
CA TYR A 156 3.04 -14.79 -5.50
C TYR A 156 3.10 -13.46 -4.76
N ALA A 157 2.24 -13.24 -3.78
CA ALA A 157 2.20 -12.04 -2.96
C ALA A 157 2.02 -12.46 -1.49
N HIS A 158 3.00 -12.12 -0.66
CA HIS A 158 2.96 -12.42 0.77
C HIS A 158 2.28 -11.29 1.51
N ALA A 159 1.02 -11.51 1.95
CA ALA A 159 0.19 -10.48 2.60
C ALA A 159 0.63 -10.16 4.04
N LYS A 160 1.93 -10.23 4.34
CA LYS A 160 2.47 -10.09 5.68
C LYS A 160 2.50 -8.63 6.16
N GLY A 161 1.69 -8.35 7.17
CA GLY A 161 1.57 -7.00 7.74
C GLY A 161 1.00 -5.99 6.74
N ASN A 162 1.68 -4.85 6.55
CA ASN A 162 1.36 -3.86 5.54
C ASN A 162 2.05 -4.24 4.23
N ALA A 163 1.32 -4.86 3.30
CA ALA A 163 1.87 -5.54 2.15
C ALA A 163 1.01 -5.39 0.89
N LEU A 164 1.35 -6.18 -0.14
CA LEU A 164 0.83 -6.25 -1.48
C LEU A 164 1.16 -5.03 -2.36
N GLY A 165 2.41 -4.59 -2.34
CA GLY A 165 2.94 -3.72 -3.39
C GLY A 165 3.07 -4.45 -4.74
N ASN A 166 3.08 -3.72 -5.84
CA ASN A 166 3.22 -4.22 -7.21
C ASN A 166 2.15 -5.24 -7.66
N HIS A 167 1.02 -5.33 -6.96
CA HIS A 167 0.00 -6.33 -7.27
C HIS A 167 -0.62 -6.11 -8.66
N GLN A 168 -0.80 -4.85 -9.06
CA GLN A 168 -1.35 -4.50 -10.37
C GLN A 168 -0.45 -4.97 -11.52
N GLU A 169 0.87 -4.91 -11.38
CA GLU A 169 1.83 -5.30 -12.42
C GLU A 169 1.80 -6.80 -12.69
N TYR A 170 1.64 -7.63 -11.65
CA TYR A 170 1.41 -9.07 -11.84
C TYR A 170 0.18 -9.34 -12.68
N TRP A 171 -0.93 -8.66 -12.39
CA TRP A 171 -2.18 -8.88 -13.13
C TRP A 171 -2.20 -8.24 -14.50
N ASN A 172 -1.42 -7.20 -14.75
CA ASN A 172 -1.16 -6.70 -16.10
C ASN A 172 -0.44 -7.77 -16.94
N ALA A 173 0.52 -8.49 -16.36
CA ALA A 173 1.19 -9.61 -17.03
C ALA A 173 0.24 -10.79 -17.27
N VAL A 174 -0.54 -11.21 -16.24
CA VAL A 174 -1.53 -12.29 -16.35
C VAL A 174 -2.51 -12.02 -17.50
N LYS A 175 -3.00 -10.80 -17.64
CA LYS A 175 -3.92 -10.44 -18.74
C LYS A 175 -3.28 -10.39 -20.11
N LYS A 176 -2.01 -10.08 -20.17
CA LYS A 176 -1.28 -9.93 -21.44
C LYS A 176 -0.82 -11.27 -22.02
N TYR A 177 -0.47 -12.23 -21.19
CA TYR A 177 0.12 -13.50 -21.60
C TYR A 177 -0.83 -14.67 -21.31
N PRO A 178 -1.45 -15.30 -22.35
CA PRO A 178 -2.51 -16.29 -22.17
C PRO A 178 -2.12 -17.54 -21.36
N ARG A 179 -0.82 -17.89 -21.33
CA ARG A 179 -0.34 -19.00 -20.50
C ARG A 179 -0.29 -18.69 -19.01
N LEU A 180 -0.29 -17.41 -18.60
CA LEU A 180 -0.41 -17.02 -17.20
C LEU A 180 -1.88 -17.13 -16.78
N ILE A 181 -2.20 -18.09 -15.91
CA ILE A 181 -3.59 -18.34 -15.48
C ILE A 181 -3.91 -17.72 -14.13
N GLY A 182 -2.96 -17.05 -13.48
CA GLY A 182 -3.12 -16.36 -12.22
C GLY A 182 -2.22 -16.90 -11.14
N GLY A 183 -2.66 -16.74 -9.89
CA GLY A 183 -1.91 -17.19 -8.71
C GLY A 183 -2.68 -17.01 -7.42
N TYR A 184 -2.11 -17.54 -6.34
CA TYR A 184 -2.66 -17.51 -5.00
C TYR A 184 -1.85 -16.59 -4.10
N ILE A 185 -2.54 -15.75 -3.32
CA ILE A 185 -1.91 -14.89 -2.31
C ILE A 185 -1.72 -15.72 -1.04
N TRP A 186 -0.55 -15.68 -0.47
CA TRP A 186 -0.29 -16.21 0.87
C TRP A 186 -0.45 -15.11 1.91
N ASP A 187 -1.53 -15.06 2.78
CA ASP A 187 -2.64 -15.97 2.65
C ASP A 187 -3.96 -15.23 2.96
N TRP A 188 -5.02 -15.90 3.35
CA TRP A 188 -6.34 -15.32 3.56
C TRP A 188 -6.47 -14.61 4.91
N VAL A 189 -6.07 -15.25 6.01
CA VAL A 189 -6.27 -14.75 7.36
C VAL A 189 -4.99 -14.84 8.19
N ASP A 190 -4.73 -13.81 9.00
CA ASP A 190 -3.63 -13.88 9.97
C ASP A 190 -3.76 -15.11 10.88
N GLN A 191 -2.68 -15.88 11.00
CA GLN A 191 -2.56 -17.00 11.94
C GLN A 191 -2.23 -16.51 13.37
N SER A 192 -2.25 -15.21 13.60
CA SER A 192 -2.11 -14.53 14.88
C SER A 192 -3.19 -14.99 15.89
N VAL A 193 -2.97 -14.71 17.15
CA VAL A 193 -3.93 -14.98 18.22
C VAL A 193 -4.29 -13.69 18.94
N ILE A 194 -5.55 -13.57 19.38
CA ILE A 194 -5.97 -12.48 20.24
C ILE A 194 -5.48 -12.80 21.66
N ARG A 195 -4.74 -11.88 22.26
CA ARG A 195 -4.28 -11.94 23.63
C ARG A 195 -4.90 -10.81 24.44
N LYS A 196 -4.86 -10.97 25.74
CA LYS A 196 -5.33 -9.96 26.68
C LYS A 196 -4.15 -9.48 27.53
N ASP A 197 -3.93 -8.19 27.55
CA ASP A 197 -2.92 -7.58 28.41
C ASP A 197 -3.31 -7.79 29.88
N SER A 198 -2.38 -8.33 30.67
CA SER A 198 -2.65 -8.73 32.06
C SER A 198 -2.85 -7.54 33.01
N VAL A 199 -2.38 -6.35 32.65
CA VAL A 199 -2.44 -5.14 33.47
C VAL A 199 -3.67 -4.31 33.13
N THR A 200 -3.84 -4.02 31.83
CA THR A 200 -4.91 -3.14 31.32
C THR A 200 -6.20 -3.88 31.01
N GLY A 201 -6.13 -5.20 30.82
CA GLY A 201 -7.25 -6.02 30.37
C GLY A 201 -7.63 -5.82 28.90
N LYS A 202 -6.89 -4.98 28.14
CA LYS A 202 -7.15 -4.69 26.73
C LYS A 202 -6.75 -5.89 25.86
N GLU A 203 -7.59 -6.23 24.89
CA GLU A 203 -7.26 -7.22 23.86
C GLU A 203 -6.36 -6.62 22.79
N TYR A 204 -5.43 -7.43 22.28
CA TYR A 204 -4.50 -7.08 21.22
C TYR A 204 -4.15 -8.29 20.35
N PHE A 205 -3.68 -8.04 19.13
CA PHE A 205 -3.20 -9.08 18.22
C PHE A 205 -1.74 -9.40 18.51
N SER A 206 -1.44 -10.68 18.78
CA SER A 206 -0.07 -11.12 19.04
C SER A 206 0.74 -11.26 17.75
N SER A 207 1.96 -10.74 17.74
CA SER A 207 2.88 -10.87 16.62
C SER A 207 3.65 -12.21 16.59
N LEU A 208 3.48 -13.07 17.60
CA LEU A 208 4.26 -14.32 17.76
C LEU A 208 3.95 -15.37 16.68
N ASN A 209 2.77 -15.33 16.10
CA ASN A 209 2.36 -16.22 15.02
C ASN A 209 2.35 -15.48 13.69
N GLY A 210 2.06 -16.17 12.59
CA GLY A 210 2.02 -15.58 11.26
C GLY A 210 1.01 -14.44 11.13
N THR A 211 1.43 -13.34 10.51
CA THR A 211 0.59 -12.15 10.22
C THR A 211 0.42 -11.97 8.72
N ASN A 212 0.15 -13.08 8.01
CA ASN A 212 0.27 -13.19 6.56
C ASN A 212 -1.05 -12.95 5.81
N GLY A 213 -2.16 -12.72 6.54
CA GLY A 213 -3.50 -12.66 5.96
C GLY A 213 -3.85 -11.36 5.26
N LEU A 214 -4.77 -11.44 4.29
CA LEU A 214 -5.50 -10.30 3.73
C LEU A 214 -6.50 -9.72 4.73
N VAL A 215 -6.91 -10.51 5.71
CA VAL A 215 -7.74 -10.09 6.83
C VAL A 215 -7.06 -10.39 8.15
N PHE A 216 -7.40 -9.60 9.17
CA PHE A 216 -6.92 -9.83 10.52
C PHE A 216 -7.51 -11.11 11.14
N VAL A 217 -6.94 -11.53 12.27
CA VAL A 217 -7.43 -12.70 13.02
C VAL A 217 -8.91 -12.59 13.42
N ASP A 218 -9.42 -11.37 13.66
CA ASP A 218 -10.83 -11.07 13.95
C ASP A 218 -11.70 -10.92 12.68
N ARG A 219 -11.15 -11.19 11.50
CA ARG A 219 -11.79 -11.10 10.18
C ARG A 219 -12.04 -9.67 9.67
N LYS A 220 -11.59 -8.65 10.35
CA LYS A 220 -11.57 -7.30 9.76
C LYS A 220 -10.62 -7.26 8.58
N ILE A 221 -11.00 -6.50 7.57
CA ILE A 221 -10.22 -6.37 6.34
C ILE A 221 -8.97 -5.52 6.56
N LYS A 222 -7.86 -5.92 5.93
CA LYS A 222 -6.68 -5.05 5.78
C LYS A 222 -6.81 -4.20 4.50
N PRO A 223 -6.13 -3.06 4.41
CA PRO A 223 -6.14 -2.22 3.20
C PRO A 223 -5.87 -2.99 1.90
N ALA A 224 -4.99 -3.98 1.93
CA ALA A 224 -4.63 -4.83 0.81
C ALA A 224 -5.81 -5.56 0.12
N ILE A 225 -6.89 -5.87 0.86
CA ILE A 225 -8.06 -6.54 0.26
C ILE A 225 -8.75 -5.67 -0.79
N ASN A 226 -8.68 -4.33 -0.63
CA ASN A 226 -9.28 -3.41 -1.59
C ASN A 226 -8.52 -3.41 -2.91
N GLU A 227 -7.19 -3.60 -2.86
CA GLU A 227 -6.35 -3.81 -4.03
C GLU A 227 -6.78 -5.08 -4.79
N CYS A 228 -6.95 -6.20 -4.06
CA CYS A 228 -7.44 -7.46 -4.63
C CYS A 228 -8.82 -7.28 -5.28
N LYS A 229 -9.77 -6.65 -4.59
CA LYS A 229 -11.12 -6.38 -5.10
C LYS A 229 -11.09 -5.63 -6.43
N LYS A 230 -10.26 -4.59 -6.54
CA LYS A 230 -10.14 -3.78 -7.75
C LYS A 230 -9.47 -4.56 -8.89
N ILE A 231 -8.36 -5.22 -8.59
CA ILE A 231 -7.52 -5.90 -9.57
C ILE A 231 -8.24 -7.13 -10.14
N TYR A 232 -8.99 -7.85 -9.30
CA TYR A 232 -9.72 -9.08 -9.68
C TYR A 232 -11.12 -8.83 -10.27
N GLN A 233 -11.58 -7.58 -10.36
CA GLN A 233 -12.89 -7.31 -10.95
C GLN A 233 -12.98 -7.84 -12.39
N HIS A 234 -14.12 -8.46 -12.73
CA HIS A 234 -14.38 -9.06 -14.05
C HIS A 234 -15.11 -8.13 -15.03
N ILE A 235 -15.37 -6.89 -14.62
CA ILE A 235 -15.90 -5.85 -15.50
C ILE A 235 -14.82 -4.79 -15.64
N ARG A 236 -14.43 -4.50 -16.88
CA ARG A 236 -13.44 -3.46 -17.18
C ARG A 236 -14.09 -2.32 -17.93
N PHE A 237 -13.57 -1.15 -17.67
CA PHE A 237 -14.06 0.09 -18.25
C PHE A 237 -12.93 0.79 -18.98
N ASP A 238 -13.20 1.25 -20.18
CA ASP A 238 -12.33 2.13 -20.97
C ASP A 238 -13.16 3.31 -21.43
N TYR A 239 -12.67 4.52 -21.23
CA TYR A 239 -13.39 5.74 -21.63
C TYR A 239 -12.54 6.61 -22.54
N SER A 240 -13.07 6.97 -23.69
CA SER A 240 -12.40 7.83 -24.66
C SER A 240 -13.44 8.61 -25.47
N ASN A 241 -13.20 9.89 -25.70
CA ASN A 241 -14.00 10.75 -26.58
C ASN A 241 -15.52 10.72 -26.30
N GLY A 242 -15.90 10.66 -25.02
CA GLY A 242 -17.33 10.63 -24.63
C GLY A 242 -17.99 9.25 -24.74
N GLU A 243 -17.27 8.24 -25.19
CA GLU A 243 -17.74 6.84 -25.26
C GLU A 243 -17.10 5.98 -24.18
N LEU A 244 -17.93 5.26 -23.44
CA LEU A 244 -17.55 4.25 -22.46
C LEU A 244 -17.65 2.86 -23.10
N THR A 245 -16.57 2.10 -23.08
CA THR A 245 -16.55 0.67 -23.42
C THR A 245 -16.56 -0.12 -22.12
N ILE A 246 -17.52 -1.04 -21.95
CA ILE A 246 -17.65 -1.93 -20.81
C ILE A 246 -17.36 -3.35 -21.28
N ARG A 247 -16.24 -3.92 -20.83
CA ARG A 247 -15.81 -5.26 -21.21
C ARG A 247 -16.25 -6.27 -20.16
N ASN A 248 -16.87 -7.35 -20.61
CA ASN A 248 -17.30 -8.46 -19.77
C ASN A 248 -16.23 -9.57 -19.75
N GLU A 249 -15.49 -9.67 -18.66
CA GLU A 249 -14.48 -10.74 -18.43
C GLU A 249 -15.05 -11.90 -17.60
N TYR A 250 -16.37 -11.94 -17.31
CA TYR A 250 -17.00 -13.12 -16.72
C TYR A 250 -17.05 -14.28 -17.71
N ASN A 251 -17.06 -15.51 -17.19
CA ASN A 251 -17.19 -16.71 -18.01
C ASN A 251 -18.65 -17.07 -18.30
N TYR A 252 -19.60 -16.70 -17.40
CA TYR A 252 -20.97 -17.19 -17.45
C TYR A 252 -22.03 -16.10 -17.26
N LEU A 253 -21.68 -14.94 -16.73
CA LEU A 253 -22.65 -13.88 -16.40
C LEU A 253 -22.67 -12.79 -17.47
N PRO A 254 -23.84 -12.46 -18.06
CA PRO A 254 -23.96 -11.32 -18.96
C PRO A 254 -23.96 -9.99 -18.17
N LEU A 255 -23.59 -8.87 -18.82
CA LEU A 255 -23.62 -7.56 -18.18
C LEU A 255 -25.02 -7.12 -17.75
N SER A 256 -26.06 -7.64 -18.38
CA SER A 256 -27.47 -7.39 -17.99
C SER A 256 -27.80 -7.85 -16.56
N ALA A 257 -26.97 -8.70 -15.94
CA ALA A 257 -27.10 -9.07 -14.52
C ALA A 257 -26.74 -7.92 -13.55
N PHE A 258 -26.13 -6.86 -14.03
CA PHE A 258 -25.60 -5.76 -13.23
C PHE A 258 -26.29 -4.42 -13.54
N ARG A 259 -26.28 -3.51 -12.57
CA ARG A 259 -26.68 -2.11 -12.70
C ARG A 259 -25.43 -1.25 -12.82
N PHE A 260 -25.45 -0.30 -13.73
CA PHE A 260 -24.33 0.60 -13.96
C PHE A 260 -24.73 2.04 -13.67
N SER A 261 -23.84 2.79 -13.05
CA SER A 261 -24.02 4.23 -12.85
C SER A 261 -22.71 4.98 -13.08
N TRP A 262 -22.82 6.26 -13.27
CA TRP A 262 -21.67 7.16 -13.39
C TRP A 262 -21.84 8.40 -12.54
N LYS A 263 -20.73 9.00 -12.15
CA LYS A 263 -20.65 10.26 -11.43
C LYS A 263 -19.55 11.12 -12.06
N LEU A 264 -19.83 12.40 -12.21
CA LEU A 264 -18.84 13.42 -12.56
C LEU A 264 -18.54 14.25 -11.33
N MET A 265 -17.27 14.35 -10.99
CA MET A 265 -16.79 15.08 -9.81
C MET A 265 -15.81 16.17 -10.23
N ALA A 266 -15.90 17.35 -9.58
CA ALA A 266 -14.91 18.43 -9.68
C ALA A 266 -14.24 18.63 -8.33
N GLY A 267 -12.91 18.42 -8.27
CA GLY A 267 -12.18 18.55 -7.03
C GLY A 267 -12.75 17.72 -5.88
N GLY A 268 -13.32 16.54 -6.18
CA GLY A 268 -13.95 15.63 -5.23
C GLY A 268 -15.41 15.93 -4.89
N GLU A 269 -16.01 17.00 -5.42
CA GLU A 269 -17.42 17.30 -5.25
C GLU A 269 -18.26 16.76 -6.41
N LEU A 270 -19.41 16.15 -6.08
CA LEU A 270 -20.32 15.61 -7.08
C LEU A 270 -20.99 16.73 -7.86
N ILE A 271 -20.78 16.78 -9.19
CA ILE A 271 -21.41 17.75 -10.09
C ILE A 271 -22.63 17.15 -10.76
N LYS A 272 -22.47 15.95 -11.32
CA LYS A 272 -23.50 15.27 -12.12
C LYS A 272 -23.42 13.77 -11.89
N LYS A 273 -24.53 13.09 -12.00
CA LYS A 273 -24.60 11.62 -11.95
C LYS A 273 -25.68 11.10 -12.87
N GLY A 274 -25.58 9.85 -13.26
CA GLY A 274 -26.59 9.19 -14.09
C GLY A 274 -26.51 7.66 -13.99
N GLU A 275 -27.54 7.02 -14.49
CA GLU A 275 -27.60 5.56 -14.66
C GLU A 275 -27.30 5.23 -16.14
N LEU A 276 -26.69 4.07 -16.37
CA LEU A 276 -26.52 3.50 -17.70
C LEU A 276 -27.51 2.37 -17.85
N THR A 277 -28.47 2.55 -18.77
CA THR A 277 -29.51 1.56 -19.08
C THR A 277 -29.10 0.72 -20.29
N ASP A 278 -29.76 -0.43 -20.47
CA ASP A 278 -29.66 -1.28 -21.65
C ASP A 278 -28.23 -1.77 -21.97
N ILE A 279 -27.45 -1.99 -20.90
CA ILE A 279 -26.09 -2.52 -21.01
C ILE A 279 -26.15 -4.03 -21.15
N GLU A 280 -25.91 -4.51 -22.36
CA GLU A 280 -25.88 -5.93 -22.68
C GLU A 280 -24.55 -6.30 -23.32
N ALA A 281 -23.89 -7.30 -22.78
CA ALA A 281 -22.76 -8.00 -23.36
C ALA A 281 -22.67 -9.38 -22.77
N PHE A 282 -22.51 -10.40 -23.62
CA PHE A 282 -22.25 -11.76 -23.22
C PHE A 282 -20.80 -11.91 -22.70
N PRO A 283 -20.51 -13.00 -21.97
CA PRO A 283 -19.15 -13.33 -21.57
C PRO A 283 -18.14 -13.19 -22.73
N GLY A 284 -17.01 -12.53 -22.45
CA GLY A 284 -15.94 -12.29 -23.42
C GLY A 284 -16.22 -11.19 -24.45
N THR A 285 -17.38 -10.50 -24.38
CA THR A 285 -17.73 -9.40 -25.29
C THR A 285 -17.78 -8.05 -24.59
N SER A 286 -18.08 -6.96 -25.34
CA SER A 286 -18.14 -5.60 -24.79
C SER A 286 -19.40 -4.88 -25.24
N ALA A 287 -19.91 -4.00 -24.38
CA ALA A 287 -20.93 -3.01 -24.68
C ALA A 287 -20.27 -1.63 -24.83
N ARG A 288 -20.86 -0.76 -25.65
CA ARG A 288 -20.44 0.65 -25.80
C ARG A 288 -21.62 1.56 -25.52
N VAL A 289 -21.37 2.63 -24.78
CA VAL A 289 -22.39 3.63 -24.43
C VAL A 289 -21.78 5.02 -24.39
N LYS A 290 -22.51 5.99 -24.92
CA LYS A 290 -22.11 7.41 -24.81
C LYS A 290 -22.53 7.96 -23.47
N ILE A 291 -21.63 8.71 -22.83
CA ILE A 291 -21.90 9.45 -21.59
C ILE A 291 -21.85 10.94 -21.90
N ASP A 292 -22.99 11.60 -21.82
CA ASP A 292 -23.07 13.05 -21.90
C ASP A 292 -22.73 13.65 -20.53
N THR A 293 -21.47 13.97 -20.34
CA THR A 293 -21.00 14.66 -19.13
C THR A 293 -21.36 16.15 -19.13
N GLY A 294 -21.66 16.74 -20.30
CA GLY A 294 -21.92 18.16 -20.46
C GLY A 294 -20.70 19.05 -20.22
N THR A 295 -19.49 18.49 -20.29
CA THR A 295 -18.25 19.21 -19.93
C THR A 295 -17.69 20.10 -21.05
N SER A 296 -18.21 20.03 -22.26
CA SER A 296 -17.69 20.82 -23.40
C SER A 296 -17.74 22.34 -23.22
N ASP A 297 -18.53 22.85 -22.26
CA ASP A 297 -18.73 24.31 -22.03
C ASP A 297 -18.69 24.72 -20.54
N SER A 298 -18.30 23.86 -19.62
CA SER A 298 -18.58 24.12 -18.20
C SER A 298 -17.73 25.22 -17.56
N GLY A 299 -16.64 25.67 -18.19
CA GLY A 299 -15.75 26.70 -17.61
C GLY A 299 -15.18 26.33 -16.24
N GLN A 300 -15.37 25.09 -15.78
CA GLN A 300 -14.97 24.66 -14.47
C GLN A 300 -13.44 24.57 -14.39
N LYS A 301 -12.91 25.24 -13.40
CA LYS A 301 -11.46 25.18 -13.07
C LYS A 301 -11.21 24.03 -12.11
N GLY A 302 -10.13 23.28 -12.33
CA GLY A 302 -9.71 22.21 -11.44
C GLY A 302 -9.82 20.83 -12.08
N GLU A 303 -9.55 19.81 -11.27
CA GLU A 303 -9.56 18.40 -11.70
C GLU A 303 -11.00 17.89 -11.89
N LEU A 304 -11.27 17.26 -13.04
CA LEU A 304 -12.55 16.59 -13.31
C LEU A 304 -12.34 15.08 -13.40
N ILE A 305 -13.13 14.33 -12.64
CA ILE A 305 -13.09 12.87 -12.60
C ILE A 305 -14.47 12.31 -12.97
N LEU A 306 -14.48 11.41 -13.94
CA LEU A 306 -15.61 10.54 -14.24
C LEU A 306 -15.44 9.21 -13.53
N GLU A 307 -16.33 8.86 -12.60
CA GLU A 307 -16.37 7.57 -11.94
C GLU A 307 -17.49 6.71 -12.49
N ILE A 308 -17.18 5.47 -12.84
CA ILE A 308 -18.13 4.45 -13.32
C ILE A 308 -18.22 3.34 -12.27
N ASN A 309 -19.43 2.87 -11.98
CA ASN A 309 -19.66 1.82 -10.99
C ASN A 309 -20.59 0.73 -11.54
N ALA A 310 -20.34 -0.51 -11.17
CA ALA A 310 -21.20 -1.65 -11.43
C ALA A 310 -21.65 -2.31 -10.11
N TYR A 311 -22.94 -2.62 -10.01
CA TYR A 311 -23.58 -3.15 -8.80
C TYR A 311 -24.42 -4.40 -9.10
N LEU A 312 -24.57 -5.28 -8.13
CA LEU A 312 -25.51 -6.39 -8.21
C LEU A 312 -26.96 -5.87 -8.33
N LYS A 313 -27.72 -6.41 -9.29
CA LYS A 313 -29.16 -6.12 -9.44
C LYS A 313 -30.06 -6.88 -8.46
N LYS A 314 -29.58 -8.01 -7.94
CA LYS A 314 -30.34 -8.92 -7.06
C LYS A 314 -29.45 -9.37 -5.92
N ASP A 315 -30.08 -9.86 -4.86
CA ASP A 315 -29.37 -10.60 -3.81
C ASP A 315 -28.75 -11.88 -4.39
N VAL A 316 -27.54 -12.16 -3.98
CA VAL A 316 -26.83 -13.42 -4.25
C VAL A 316 -26.40 -14.02 -2.92
N ILE A 317 -25.97 -15.28 -2.90
CA ILE A 317 -25.64 -15.99 -1.67
C ILE A 317 -24.53 -15.30 -0.84
N TRP A 318 -23.65 -14.59 -1.51
CA TRP A 318 -22.47 -13.96 -0.89
C TRP A 318 -22.57 -12.43 -0.73
N ALA A 319 -23.57 -11.75 -1.35
CA ALA A 319 -23.74 -10.31 -1.20
C ALA A 319 -25.18 -9.85 -1.51
N PRO A 320 -25.64 -8.76 -0.87
CA PRO A 320 -26.95 -8.18 -1.13
C PRO A 320 -26.98 -7.41 -2.45
N LYS A 321 -28.21 -7.19 -2.96
CA LYS A 321 -28.48 -6.22 -4.05
C LYS A 321 -27.83 -4.87 -3.75
N GLY A 322 -27.20 -4.27 -4.76
CA GLY A 322 -26.50 -3.00 -4.64
C GLY A 322 -25.05 -3.11 -4.16
N PHE A 323 -24.57 -4.33 -3.88
CA PHE A 323 -23.14 -4.53 -3.62
C PHE A 323 -22.32 -4.15 -4.85
N GLU A 324 -21.30 -3.30 -4.67
CA GLU A 324 -20.41 -2.84 -5.74
C GLU A 324 -19.40 -3.93 -6.08
N ILE A 325 -19.37 -4.32 -7.36
CA ILE A 325 -18.52 -5.39 -7.88
C ILE A 325 -17.37 -4.89 -8.77
N ALA A 326 -17.54 -3.72 -9.38
CA ALA A 326 -16.50 -3.10 -10.19
C ALA A 326 -16.67 -1.59 -10.23
N TRP A 327 -15.58 -0.89 -10.42
CA TRP A 327 -15.55 0.55 -10.61
C TRP A 327 -14.30 0.99 -11.38
N GLU A 328 -14.33 2.21 -11.94
CA GLU A 328 -13.18 2.86 -12.57
C GLU A 328 -13.32 4.39 -12.44
N GLN A 329 -12.18 5.08 -12.38
CA GLN A 329 -12.11 6.53 -12.44
C GLN A 329 -11.27 6.98 -13.64
N PHE A 330 -11.78 7.96 -14.37
CA PHE A 330 -11.10 8.57 -15.51
C PHE A 330 -10.92 10.07 -15.23
N THR A 331 -9.69 10.55 -15.26
CA THR A 331 -9.41 11.97 -15.19
C THR A 331 -9.69 12.60 -16.53
N LEU A 332 -10.77 13.37 -16.62
CA LEU A 332 -11.18 14.07 -17.85
C LEU A 332 -10.42 15.37 -18.03
N GLN A 333 -10.05 16.01 -16.93
CA GLN A 333 -9.27 17.23 -16.88
C GLN A 333 -8.35 17.20 -15.68
N GLU A 334 -7.07 17.44 -15.91
CA GLU A 334 -6.11 17.68 -14.84
C GLU A 334 -6.28 19.11 -14.30
N GLY A 335 -6.08 19.29 -12.99
CA GLY A 335 -6.16 20.60 -12.39
C GLY A 335 -5.83 20.60 -10.91
N LYS A 336 -5.53 21.78 -10.41
CA LYS A 336 -5.27 21.97 -8.98
C LYS A 336 -6.59 21.85 -8.20
N VAL A 337 -6.58 21.05 -7.16
CA VAL A 337 -7.70 20.96 -6.21
C VAL A 337 -7.31 21.73 -4.95
N ASN A 338 -7.98 22.85 -4.74
CA ASN A 338 -7.78 23.64 -3.55
C ASN A 338 -8.46 22.98 -2.34
N PRO A 339 -7.90 23.13 -1.14
CA PRO A 339 -8.59 22.76 0.08
C PRO A 339 -9.93 23.49 0.20
N PRO A 340 -10.89 22.92 0.91
CA PRO A 340 -12.22 23.56 1.10
C PRO A 340 -12.19 24.78 2.04
N VAL A 341 -11.07 25.43 2.13
CA VAL A 341 -10.86 26.62 2.93
C VAL A 341 -11.07 27.82 2.02
N GLU A 342 -12.08 28.64 2.29
CA GLU A 342 -12.11 29.96 1.69
C GLU A 342 -10.82 30.68 2.06
N GLU A 343 -9.93 30.88 1.09
CA GLU A 343 -9.06 32.03 1.14
C GLU A 343 -9.94 33.26 1.29
N LYS A 344 -10.35 33.59 2.50
CA LYS A 344 -10.66 34.99 2.79
C LYS A 344 -9.34 35.71 2.62
N THR A 345 -9.06 36.07 1.38
CA THR A 345 -7.97 36.91 0.92
C THR A 345 -8.11 38.33 1.46
N GLY A 346 -8.23 38.45 2.76
CA GLY A 346 -7.88 39.68 3.43
C GLY A 346 -6.39 39.58 3.74
N ASN A 347 -5.57 40.47 3.24
CA ASN A 347 -4.22 40.64 3.73
C ASN A 347 -4.29 40.74 5.28
N GLY A 348 -3.62 39.82 5.98
CA GLY A 348 -3.51 39.84 7.46
C GLY A 348 -2.67 41.02 7.97
N GLY A 349 -2.54 42.06 7.16
CA GLY A 349 -1.70 43.19 7.43
C GLY A 349 -0.20 42.91 7.20
N LYS A 350 0.61 43.92 7.35
CA LYS A 350 2.08 43.81 7.23
C LYS A 350 2.65 42.85 8.27
N LEU A 351 3.54 41.97 7.86
CA LEU A 351 4.28 41.11 8.78
C LEU A 351 5.21 41.97 9.68
N THR A 352 5.17 41.67 10.97
CA THR A 352 6.06 42.26 11.96
C THR A 352 7.11 41.23 12.34
N VAL A 353 8.39 41.61 12.30
CA VAL A 353 9.51 40.74 12.67
C VAL A 353 10.07 41.21 14.03
N GLN A 354 9.99 40.36 15.03
CA GLN A 354 10.59 40.58 16.33
C GLN A 354 11.90 39.77 16.45
N LYS A 355 13.02 40.46 16.64
CA LYS A 355 14.35 39.84 16.78
C LYS A 355 14.75 39.84 18.24
N LYS A 356 14.85 38.67 18.85
CA LYS A 356 15.42 38.45 20.19
C LYS A 356 16.76 37.72 20.08
N ALA A 357 17.48 37.57 21.18
CA ALA A 357 18.77 36.90 21.21
C ALA A 357 18.71 35.48 20.58
N ASN A 358 17.76 34.66 21.01
CA ASN A 358 17.65 33.26 20.60
C ASN A 358 16.41 32.95 19.73
N GLU A 359 15.58 33.96 19.42
CA GLU A 359 14.29 33.76 18.73
C GLU A 359 14.08 34.79 17.62
N ILE A 360 13.29 34.40 16.64
CA ILE A 360 12.69 35.27 15.64
C ILE A 360 11.18 35.03 15.69
N GLY A 361 10.41 36.05 16.06
CA GLY A 361 8.95 36.04 15.92
C GLY A 361 8.55 36.70 14.60
N ILE A 362 7.62 36.09 13.86
CA ILE A 362 7.01 36.62 12.64
C ILE A 362 5.49 36.57 12.86
N TYR A 363 4.84 37.72 12.86
CA TYR A 363 3.43 37.80 13.22
C TYR A 363 2.71 38.94 12.54
N ASN A 364 1.42 38.75 12.35
CA ASN A 364 0.38 39.73 12.05
C ASN A 364 -0.95 39.23 12.64
N ASP A 365 -2.08 39.76 12.21
CA ASP A 365 -3.42 39.36 12.71
C ASP A 365 -3.79 37.90 12.40
N ARG A 366 -3.06 37.19 11.52
CA ARG A 366 -3.37 35.83 11.05
C ARG A 366 -2.35 34.79 11.45
N ILE A 367 -1.10 35.19 11.60
CA ILE A 367 0.00 34.26 11.85
C ILE A 367 0.84 34.74 13.03
N ASN A 368 1.22 33.78 13.86
CA ASN A 368 2.18 33.97 14.92
C ASN A 368 3.10 32.76 14.94
N ILE A 369 4.28 32.91 14.35
CA ILE A 369 5.31 31.86 14.26
C ILE A 369 6.56 32.33 14.97
N VAL A 370 7.16 31.45 15.78
CA VAL A 370 8.43 31.71 16.45
C VAL A 370 9.46 30.67 16.00
N PHE A 371 10.59 31.14 15.50
CA PHE A 371 11.76 30.32 15.20
C PHE A 371 12.76 30.37 16.34
N ASN A 372 13.30 29.21 16.71
CA ASN A 372 14.45 29.10 17.61
C ASN A 372 15.74 29.17 16.78
N LYS A 373 16.59 30.20 16.99
CA LYS A 373 17.82 30.39 16.24
C LYS A 373 18.90 29.33 16.49
N LYS A 374 18.93 28.75 17.70
CA LYS A 374 19.88 27.68 18.05
C LYS A 374 19.49 26.35 17.48
N ALA A 375 18.18 26.03 17.53
CA ALA A 375 17.64 24.81 16.96
C ALA A 375 17.48 24.91 15.42
N GLY A 376 17.30 26.12 14.87
CA GLY A 376 17.04 26.34 13.44
C GLY A 376 15.62 25.92 13.01
N LEU A 377 14.69 25.75 13.94
CA LEU A 377 13.36 25.20 13.70
C LEU A 377 12.27 26.16 14.18
N ILE A 378 11.07 25.99 13.62
CA ILE A 378 9.86 26.60 14.19
C ILE A 378 9.61 25.92 15.54
N GLN A 379 9.54 26.69 16.62
CA GLN A 379 9.26 26.18 17.96
C GLN A 379 7.83 26.45 18.42
N SER A 380 7.13 27.39 17.78
CA SER A 380 5.76 27.77 18.12
C SER A 380 5.03 28.23 16.88
N TRP A 381 3.79 27.80 16.73
CA TRP A 381 2.85 28.23 15.69
C TRP A 381 1.47 28.37 16.31
N ILE A 382 1.05 29.61 16.56
CA ILE A 382 -0.26 29.90 17.15
C ILE A 382 -1.29 30.06 16.03
N VAL A 383 -2.35 29.30 16.09
CA VAL A 383 -3.48 29.30 15.14
C VAL A 383 -4.77 29.53 15.91
N GLY A 384 -5.55 30.55 15.54
CA GLY A 384 -6.80 30.88 16.23
C GLY A 384 -6.63 31.18 17.73
N GLY A 385 -5.46 31.69 18.13
CA GLY A 385 -5.14 31.98 19.53
C GLY A 385 -4.66 30.77 20.35
N LYS A 386 -4.59 29.56 19.77
CA LYS A 386 -4.13 28.33 20.41
C LYS A 386 -2.75 27.92 19.86
N GLU A 387 -1.85 27.44 20.73
CA GLU A 387 -0.58 26.84 20.29
C GLU A 387 -0.87 25.49 19.62
N PHE A 388 -0.47 25.37 18.36
CA PHE A 388 -0.69 24.18 17.54
C PHE A 388 0.42 23.14 17.72
N LEU A 389 1.66 23.59 17.91
CA LEU A 389 2.82 22.70 17.91
C LEU A 389 3.23 22.29 19.33
N GLU A 390 3.56 21.02 19.51
CA GLU A 390 4.38 20.52 20.62
C GLU A 390 5.86 20.45 20.17
N LYS A 391 6.10 19.95 18.94
CA LYS A 391 7.40 19.99 18.28
C LYS A 391 7.23 20.48 16.84
N GLY A 392 8.05 21.42 16.42
CA GLY A 392 8.00 21.98 15.08
C GLY A 392 8.45 21.02 13.99
N PRO A 393 8.16 21.37 12.72
CA PRO A 393 8.53 20.54 11.59
C PRO A 393 10.05 20.39 11.48
N GLN A 394 10.50 19.15 11.38
CA GLN A 394 11.89 18.78 11.14
C GLN A 394 11.97 17.73 10.04
N ILE A 395 13.00 17.78 9.20
CA ILE A 395 13.26 16.73 8.19
C ILE A 395 13.27 15.37 8.89
N ASN A 396 12.52 14.44 8.31
CA ASN A 396 12.47 13.06 8.70
C ASN A 396 12.84 12.18 7.50
N LEU A 397 13.81 11.30 7.71
CA LEU A 397 14.31 10.35 6.73
C LEU A 397 14.11 8.90 7.20
N TRP A 398 13.20 8.69 8.15
CA TRP A 398 12.92 7.40 8.77
C TRP A 398 11.44 7.06 8.79
N ARG A 399 11.12 5.78 8.59
CA ARG A 399 9.80 5.19 8.89
C ARG A 399 9.97 3.96 9.77
N ALA A 400 8.94 3.56 10.50
CA ALA A 400 8.90 2.26 11.15
C ALA A 400 8.93 1.15 10.08
N PRO A 401 10.00 0.33 10.01
CA PRO A 401 10.13 -0.63 8.93
C PRO A 401 9.00 -1.65 8.90
N THR A 402 8.49 -1.94 7.71
CA THR A 402 7.50 -3.00 7.49
C THR A 402 8.15 -4.37 7.53
N HIS A 403 7.33 -5.44 7.54
CA HIS A 403 7.85 -6.79 7.35
C HIS A 403 8.60 -6.95 6.01
N ASN A 404 8.15 -6.26 4.97
CA ASN A 404 8.81 -6.30 3.65
C ASN A 404 10.13 -5.53 3.62
N ASP A 405 10.34 -4.61 4.54
CA ASP A 405 11.63 -3.95 4.75
C ASP A 405 12.60 -4.82 5.58
N GLY A 406 12.10 -5.91 6.22
CA GLY A 406 12.85 -6.76 7.14
C GLY A 406 12.60 -6.44 8.62
N GLY A 407 11.68 -5.53 8.94
CA GLY A 407 11.41 -5.05 10.29
C GLY A 407 12.56 -4.23 10.87
N TYR A 408 12.43 -3.80 12.13
CA TYR A 408 13.46 -2.97 12.79
C TYR A 408 14.71 -3.76 13.22
N ARG A 409 14.58 -5.07 13.36
CA ARG A 409 15.71 -5.97 13.70
C ARG A 409 15.92 -6.99 12.59
N PRO A 410 16.46 -6.58 11.45
CA PRO A 410 16.61 -7.44 10.29
C PRO A 410 17.56 -8.60 10.58
N LYS A 411 17.21 -9.78 10.08
CA LYS A 411 17.97 -11.02 10.33
C LYS A 411 19.04 -11.26 9.26
N THR A 412 18.87 -10.71 8.06
CA THR A 412 19.74 -10.95 6.92
C THR A 412 20.35 -9.67 6.39
N GLU A 413 21.52 -9.77 5.73
CA GLU A 413 22.21 -8.61 5.12
C GLU A 413 21.46 -8.00 3.95
N ASN A 414 20.57 -8.77 3.35
CA ASN A 414 19.82 -8.35 2.17
C ASN A 414 18.55 -7.55 2.49
N GLU A 415 18.17 -7.43 3.77
CA GLU A 415 17.00 -6.66 4.18
C GLU A 415 17.27 -5.16 4.10
N ILE A 416 16.34 -4.41 3.49
CA ILE A 416 16.57 -3.00 3.20
C ILE A 416 16.64 -2.17 4.49
N SER A 417 15.89 -2.51 5.52
CA SER A 417 15.93 -1.82 6.81
C SER A 417 17.31 -1.92 7.48
N ARG A 418 18.04 -3.01 7.27
CA ARG A 418 19.43 -3.14 7.73
C ARG A 418 20.34 -2.13 7.06
N GLN A 419 20.22 -1.95 5.75
CA GLN A 419 20.98 -0.95 5.00
C GLN A 419 20.68 0.46 5.50
N TRP A 420 19.42 0.77 5.83
CA TRP A 420 19.05 2.06 6.42
C TRP A 420 19.66 2.28 7.80
N VAL A 421 19.65 1.26 8.67
CA VAL A 421 20.27 1.31 10.01
C VAL A 421 21.80 1.44 9.91
N GLU A 422 22.44 0.70 9.00
CA GLU A 422 23.88 0.80 8.75
C GLU A 422 24.27 2.18 8.20
N ALA A 423 23.41 2.78 7.38
CA ALA A 423 23.57 4.18 6.94
C ALA A 423 23.30 5.21 8.04
N GLY A 424 22.72 4.77 9.18
CA GLY A 424 22.44 5.60 10.35
C GLY A 424 21.16 6.42 10.25
N LEU A 425 20.24 6.06 9.35
CA LEU A 425 18.99 6.81 9.14
C LEU A 425 18.00 6.67 10.32
N ASP A 426 18.13 5.61 11.12
CA ASP A 426 17.31 5.32 12.31
C ASP A 426 17.51 6.29 13.48
N SER A 427 18.65 7.03 13.50
CA SER A 427 19.04 7.84 14.64
C SER A 427 19.88 9.06 14.24
N LEU A 428 19.37 9.81 13.26
CA LEU A 428 20.01 11.02 12.76
C LEU A 428 20.00 12.15 13.81
N GLN A 429 21.15 12.77 14.00
CA GLN A 429 21.30 14.00 14.77
C GLN A 429 21.44 15.18 13.80
N HIS A 430 20.54 16.14 13.91
CA HIS A 430 20.49 17.31 13.04
C HIS A 430 21.30 18.46 13.62
N LYS A 431 22.44 18.76 13.02
CA LYS A 431 23.34 19.85 13.43
C LYS A 431 23.14 21.07 12.55
N LEU A 432 22.63 22.14 13.13
CA LEU A 432 22.49 23.44 12.44
C LEU A 432 23.85 23.99 12.01
N LYS A 433 23.97 24.37 10.76
CA LYS A 433 25.18 25.01 10.17
C LYS A 433 24.99 26.51 9.93
N SER A 434 23.80 26.90 9.49
CA SER A 434 23.49 28.31 9.28
C SER A 434 22.02 28.63 9.54
N PHE A 435 21.77 29.84 9.99
CA PHE A 435 20.44 30.45 10.14
C PHE A 435 20.49 31.86 9.55
N LYS A 436 19.66 32.15 8.55
CA LYS A 436 19.59 33.44 7.88
C LYS A 436 18.13 33.92 7.85
N LEU A 437 17.94 35.21 8.19
CA LEU A 437 16.66 35.91 8.09
C LEU A 437 16.77 36.98 7.01
N VAL A 438 15.80 37.04 6.10
CA VAL A 438 15.69 38.05 5.05
C VAL A 438 14.28 38.61 5.03
N GLU A 439 14.15 39.93 5.10
CA GLU A 439 12.89 40.66 4.92
C GLU A 439 12.83 41.18 3.48
N GLU A 440 11.91 40.66 2.69
CA GLU A 440 11.80 40.93 1.26
C GLU A 440 11.02 42.24 0.99
N LYS A 441 11.35 42.93 -0.13
CA LYS A 441 10.65 44.16 -0.52
C LYS A 441 9.17 44.00 -0.81
N ASN A 442 8.73 42.79 -1.16
CA ASN A 442 7.33 42.47 -1.41
C ASN A 442 6.49 42.19 -0.14
N GLY A 443 7.10 42.40 1.05
CA GLY A 443 6.44 42.19 2.34
C GLY A 443 6.49 40.75 2.87
N THR A 444 7.14 39.80 2.17
CA THR A 444 7.40 38.46 2.69
C THR A 444 8.62 38.44 3.62
N VAL A 445 8.67 37.44 4.50
CA VAL A 445 9.81 37.20 5.39
C VAL A 445 10.34 35.80 5.13
N SER A 446 11.62 35.66 4.83
CA SER A 446 12.27 34.38 4.59
C SER A 446 13.20 34.01 5.73
N VAL A 447 13.12 32.76 6.21
CA VAL A 447 14.08 32.14 7.11
C VAL A 447 14.72 30.96 6.39
N ALA A 448 16.04 30.97 6.22
CA ALA A 448 16.77 29.87 5.61
C ALA A 448 17.68 29.21 6.66
N THR A 449 17.59 27.88 6.74
CA THR A 449 18.39 27.06 7.66
C THR A 449 19.11 25.97 6.89
N THR A 450 20.39 25.72 7.24
CA THR A 450 21.16 24.61 6.65
C THR A 450 21.58 23.66 7.77
N PHE A 451 21.39 22.37 7.55
CA PHE A 451 21.72 21.33 8.49
C PHE A 451 22.62 20.25 7.89
N VAL A 452 23.33 19.57 8.76
CA VAL A 452 23.89 18.23 8.51
C VAL A 452 23.22 17.26 9.46
N ALA A 453 22.57 16.24 8.91
CA ALA A 453 21.96 15.14 9.64
C ALA A 453 22.88 13.91 9.55
N GLN A 454 23.32 13.39 10.70
CA GLN A 454 24.27 12.29 10.78
C GLN A 454 24.12 11.53 12.08
N LYS A 455 24.19 10.21 12.03
CA LYS A 455 24.35 9.39 13.24
C LYS A 455 25.76 9.51 13.77
N THR A 456 25.91 9.69 15.07
CA THR A 456 27.24 9.78 15.70
C THR A 456 28.13 8.59 15.34
N GLY A 457 29.33 8.87 14.83
CA GLY A 457 30.29 7.85 14.41
C GLY A 457 30.04 7.23 13.03
N ASN A 458 28.95 7.54 12.35
CA ASN A 458 28.70 7.07 10.99
C ASN A 458 29.45 7.94 9.95
N LYS A 459 29.79 7.34 8.80
CA LYS A 459 30.41 8.07 7.67
C LYS A 459 29.36 8.67 6.72
N SER A 460 28.16 8.09 6.69
CA SER A 460 27.06 8.58 5.87
C SER A 460 26.35 9.74 6.57
N TYR A 461 25.95 10.74 5.80
CA TYR A 461 25.23 11.90 6.31
C TYR A 461 24.37 12.53 5.20
N VAL A 462 23.47 13.41 5.59
CA VAL A 462 22.63 14.18 4.68
C VAL A 462 22.78 15.65 4.98
N GLU A 463 23.09 16.46 3.97
CA GLU A 463 22.99 17.91 4.05
C GLU A 463 21.66 18.36 3.49
N TYR A 464 21.00 19.29 4.18
CA TYR A 464 19.79 19.90 3.65
C TYR A 464 19.67 21.36 4.02
N THR A 465 19.09 22.13 3.12
CA THR A 465 18.73 23.53 3.32
C THR A 465 17.23 23.67 3.20
N THR A 466 16.60 24.27 4.21
CA THR A 466 15.19 24.62 4.21
C THR A 466 15.03 26.13 4.16
N LYS A 467 14.23 26.62 3.21
CA LYS A 467 13.81 28.02 3.14
C LYS A 467 12.32 28.12 3.47
N TYR A 468 12.00 28.74 4.57
CA TYR A 468 10.63 29.09 4.97
C TYR A 468 10.33 30.49 4.43
N ILE A 469 9.30 30.63 3.61
CA ILE A 469 8.85 31.90 3.05
C ILE A 469 7.47 32.18 3.62
N VAL A 470 7.40 33.14 4.53
CA VAL A 470 6.15 33.57 5.20
C VAL A 470 5.60 34.77 4.45
N ASP A 471 4.37 34.67 3.99
CA ASP A 471 3.65 35.77 3.34
C ASP A 471 2.61 36.44 4.26
N PRO A 472 2.12 37.64 3.94
CA PRO A 472 1.15 38.35 4.76
C PRO A 472 -0.22 37.66 4.93
N SER A 473 -0.56 36.67 4.10
CA SER A 473 -1.78 35.87 4.25
C SER A 473 -1.68 34.83 5.37
N GLY A 474 -0.46 34.59 5.88
CA GLY A 474 -0.16 33.54 6.86
C GLY A 474 0.27 32.20 6.22
N LYS A 475 0.44 32.17 4.91
CA LYS A 475 0.99 31.00 4.21
C LYS A 475 2.49 30.92 4.40
N VAL A 476 2.98 29.74 4.71
CA VAL A 476 4.41 29.42 4.81
C VAL A 476 4.75 28.42 3.72
N GLN A 477 5.47 28.86 2.72
CA GLN A 477 6.07 27.96 1.73
C GLN A 477 7.37 27.41 2.32
N ILE A 478 7.56 26.11 2.17
CA ILE A 478 8.73 25.37 2.67
C ILE A 478 9.41 24.75 1.46
N ASP A 479 10.58 25.33 1.09
CA ASP A 479 11.42 24.83 0.01
C ASP A 479 12.61 24.09 0.61
N THR A 480 12.90 22.89 0.14
CA THR A 480 13.97 22.06 0.67
C THR A 480 14.84 21.51 -0.44
N ASP A 481 16.16 21.71 -0.27
CA ASP A 481 17.20 21.05 -1.05
C ASP A 481 17.93 20.05 -0.15
N LEU A 482 17.97 18.78 -0.54
CA LEU A 482 18.54 17.67 0.21
C LEU A 482 19.60 16.94 -0.61
N LYS A 483 20.76 16.65 -0.01
CA LYS A 483 21.87 15.93 -0.64
C LYS A 483 22.40 14.84 0.28
N PRO A 484 22.32 13.56 -0.11
CA PRO A 484 22.94 12.46 0.61
C PRO A 484 24.43 12.37 0.31
N PHE A 485 25.22 11.87 1.29
CA PHE A 485 26.64 11.60 1.20
C PHE A 485 26.98 10.28 1.89
N GLY A 486 28.03 9.61 1.39
CA GLY A 486 28.46 8.30 1.90
C GLY A 486 27.67 7.15 1.26
N ASN A 487 27.47 6.08 2.01
CA ASN A 487 26.82 4.86 1.51
C ASN A 487 25.33 4.81 1.92
N ILE A 488 24.52 5.65 1.31
CA ILE A 488 23.06 5.63 1.44
C ILE A 488 22.51 5.20 0.09
N ILE A 489 21.84 4.07 0.01
CA ILE A 489 21.31 3.52 -1.25
C ILE A 489 19.90 4.05 -1.52
N SER A 490 19.08 4.09 -0.49
CA SER A 490 17.67 4.53 -0.57
C SER A 490 17.24 5.16 0.75
N PHE A 491 16.16 5.94 0.70
CA PHE A 491 15.52 6.47 1.88
C PHE A 491 14.22 5.75 2.19
N PRO A 492 13.91 5.44 3.47
CA PRO A 492 12.59 4.96 3.87
C PRO A 492 11.50 6.02 3.69
N ARG A 493 11.90 7.30 3.81
CA ARG A 493 11.02 8.48 3.68
C ARG A 493 11.89 9.71 3.40
N ILE A 494 11.33 10.66 2.69
CA ILE A 494 11.84 12.04 2.60
C ILE A 494 10.68 12.98 2.88
N GLY A 495 10.70 13.67 4.01
CA GLY A 495 9.63 14.58 4.39
C GLY A 495 9.88 15.32 5.69
N TYR A 496 8.84 15.84 6.27
CA TYR A 496 8.84 16.52 7.55
C TYR A 496 7.93 15.81 8.55
N THR A 497 8.39 15.70 9.78
CA THR A 497 7.58 15.26 10.91
C THR A 497 7.45 16.40 11.91
N MET A 498 6.24 16.59 12.44
CA MET A 498 5.96 17.49 13.55
C MET A 498 5.09 16.78 14.58
N THR A 499 5.13 17.26 15.83
CA THR A 499 4.19 16.83 16.86
C THR A 499 3.19 17.95 17.08
N VAL A 500 1.94 17.66 16.84
CA VAL A 500 0.81 18.58 17.00
C VAL A 500 0.17 18.32 18.36
N LYS A 501 -0.22 19.39 19.06
CA LYS A 501 -0.89 19.30 20.37
C LYS A 501 -2.23 18.59 20.27
N SER A 502 -2.59 17.95 21.37
CA SER A 502 -3.89 17.27 21.54
C SER A 502 -5.08 18.14 21.18
N GLY A 503 -6.17 17.49 20.78
CA GLY A 503 -7.41 18.14 20.34
C GLY A 503 -7.47 18.42 18.83
N ASN A 504 -6.41 18.17 18.08
CA ASN A 504 -6.38 18.27 16.64
C ASN A 504 -6.48 16.86 16.00
N ASP A 505 -7.67 16.29 16.05
CA ASP A 505 -7.89 14.87 15.72
C ASP A 505 -8.58 14.63 14.38
N THR A 506 -9.01 15.68 13.68
CA THR A 506 -9.65 15.54 12.37
C THR A 506 -8.60 15.64 11.27
N PHE A 507 -8.36 14.53 10.59
CA PHE A 507 -7.46 14.43 9.44
C PHE A 507 -8.26 14.35 8.15
N SER A 508 -8.06 15.31 7.24
CA SER A 508 -8.76 15.36 5.95
C SER A 508 -7.77 15.54 4.81
N TRP A 509 -8.10 15.00 3.63
CA TRP A 509 -7.21 15.09 2.46
C TRP A 509 -7.96 15.03 1.14
N TYR A 510 -7.32 15.53 0.10
CA TYR A 510 -7.63 15.22 -1.28
C TYR A 510 -6.47 14.44 -1.89
N GLY A 511 -6.69 13.16 -2.15
CA GLY A 511 -5.70 12.21 -2.62
C GLY A 511 -6.32 10.82 -2.76
N TYR A 512 -5.51 9.78 -2.86
CA TYR A 512 -6.04 8.41 -2.84
C TYR A 512 -6.52 8.02 -1.44
N GLY A 513 -7.65 7.31 -1.37
CA GLY A 513 -8.27 6.86 -0.12
C GLY A 513 -9.49 5.95 -0.34
N PRO A 514 -10.26 5.65 0.73
CA PRO A 514 -10.20 6.24 2.10
C PRO A 514 -9.15 5.61 3.05
N TYR A 515 -8.63 4.44 2.73
CA TYR A 515 -7.63 3.73 3.52
C TYR A 515 -6.19 4.16 3.17
N ASP A 516 -5.19 3.54 3.79
CA ASP A 516 -3.79 3.86 3.52
C ASP A 516 -3.36 3.39 2.11
N THR A 517 -2.59 4.23 1.46
CA THR A 517 -2.15 4.06 0.08
C THR A 517 -0.68 4.42 -0.05
N TYR A 518 0.01 3.76 -0.98
CA TYR A 518 1.42 3.93 -1.28
C TYR A 518 1.64 3.99 -2.79
N ASN A 519 2.79 4.42 -3.24
CA ASN A 519 3.10 4.55 -4.66
C ASN A 519 2.98 3.22 -5.43
N ASP A 520 3.20 2.08 -4.77
CA ASP A 520 3.11 0.71 -5.32
C ASP A 520 1.83 -0.04 -4.90
N ARG A 521 0.92 0.62 -4.13
CA ARG A 521 -0.39 0.09 -3.73
C ARG A 521 -1.43 1.21 -3.61
N HIS A 522 -2.14 1.49 -4.68
CA HIS A 522 -3.21 2.50 -4.73
C HIS A 522 -4.28 2.21 -5.78
N SER A 523 -4.12 1.14 -6.58
CA SER A 523 -5.07 0.82 -7.66
C SER A 523 -6.48 0.55 -7.13
N GLY A 524 -6.60 0.01 -5.92
CA GLY A 524 -7.87 -0.23 -5.24
C GLY A 524 -8.49 1.01 -4.61
N ALA A 525 -7.78 2.13 -4.55
CA ALA A 525 -8.23 3.36 -3.91
C ALA A 525 -8.79 4.35 -4.92
N ARG A 526 -9.72 5.20 -4.47
CA ARG A 526 -10.26 6.28 -5.28
C ARG A 526 -9.54 7.59 -5.00
N LEU A 527 -9.37 8.37 -6.04
CA LEU A 527 -8.94 9.76 -5.91
C LEU A 527 -10.18 10.62 -5.55
N GLY A 528 -10.10 11.33 -4.42
CA GLY A 528 -11.23 12.10 -3.91
C GLY A 528 -10.94 12.84 -2.62
N ARG A 529 -11.98 13.42 -2.03
CA ARG A 529 -11.94 14.05 -0.70
C ARG A 529 -12.32 13.02 0.36
N PHE A 530 -11.54 12.96 1.41
CA PHE A 530 -11.78 12.09 2.54
C PHE A 530 -11.51 12.81 3.85
N SER A 531 -12.15 12.36 4.91
CA SER A 531 -11.98 12.85 6.27
C SER A 531 -12.27 11.75 7.27
N GLY A 532 -11.60 11.79 8.40
CA GLY A 532 -11.82 10.91 9.54
C GLY A 532 -10.97 11.35 10.71
N THR A 533 -11.11 10.66 11.84
CA THR A 533 -10.24 10.87 13.00
C THR A 533 -8.85 10.30 12.74
N VAL A 534 -7.84 10.79 13.46
CA VAL A 534 -6.48 10.26 13.41
C VAL A 534 -6.45 8.77 13.76
N ASP A 535 -7.23 8.35 14.77
CA ASP A 535 -7.32 6.93 15.16
C ASP A 535 -7.93 6.05 14.04
N GLU A 536 -8.92 6.53 13.29
CA GLU A 536 -9.49 5.81 12.13
C GLU A 536 -8.51 5.63 10.98
N GLN A 537 -7.46 6.45 10.92
CA GLN A 537 -6.43 6.34 9.88
C GLN A 537 -5.29 5.39 10.26
N PHE A 538 -5.25 4.91 11.50
CA PHE A 538 -4.23 4.00 11.98
C PHE A 538 -4.65 2.54 11.80
N THR A 539 -3.81 1.75 11.14
CA THR A 539 -4.04 0.31 10.96
C THR A 539 -3.32 -0.47 12.04
N HIS A 540 -4.07 -1.18 12.89
CA HIS A 540 -3.55 -1.95 14.02
C HIS A 540 -2.95 -3.28 13.57
N HIS A 541 -1.72 -3.24 13.05
CA HIS A 541 -0.96 -4.45 12.74
C HIS A 541 -0.45 -5.11 14.01
N ALA A 542 -0.55 -6.44 14.11
CA ALA A 542 -0.03 -7.21 15.26
C ALA A 542 1.46 -6.97 15.53
N TYR A 543 2.25 -6.78 14.47
CA TYR A 543 3.61 -6.22 14.53
C TYR A 543 3.54 -4.76 14.07
N PRO A 544 3.75 -3.80 15.00
CA PRO A 544 3.71 -2.38 14.69
C PRO A 544 4.70 -2.00 13.61
N GLN A 545 4.26 -1.23 12.63
CA GLN A 545 5.03 -0.86 11.44
C GLN A 545 4.42 0.36 10.75
N GLU A 546 5.08 0.89 9.75
CA GLU A 546 4.54 1.97 8.90
C GLU A 546 3.14 1.64 8.40
N ASN A 547 2.22 2.58 8.57
CA ASN A 547 0.84 2.50 8.09
C ASN A 547 0.21 3.89 8.01
N GLY A 548 -1.02 3.96 7.49
CA GLY A 548 -1.84 5.18 7.49
C GLY A 548 -1.46 6.21 6.43
N ASN A 549 -0.45 5.96 5.58
CA ASN A 549 -0.03 6.90 4.53
C ASN A 549 -1.16 7.22 3.54
N LYS A 550 -1.21 8.44 3.06
CA LYS A 550 -2.10 8.91 1.98
C LYS A 550 -1.24 9.36 0.81
N TYR A 551 -1.37 8.65 -0.30
CA TYR A 551 -0.57 8.86 -1.50
C TYR A 551 -1.16 9.93 -2.42
N ARG A 552 -0.30 10.72 -3.08
CA ARG A 552 -0.64 11.72 -4.10
C ARG A 552 -1.68 12.73 -3.61
N CYS A 553 -1.46 13.32 -2.42
CA CYS A 553 -2.35 14.32 -1.88
C CYS A 553 -2.05 15.71 -2.48
N SER A 554 -3.07 16.37 -3.05
CA SER A 554 -2.97 17.78 -3.40
C SER A 554 -2.91 18.65 -2.15
N TRP A 555 -3.65 18.26 -1.13
CA TRP A 555 -3.63 18.86 0.20
C TRP A 555 -4.02 17.86 1.27
N VAL A 556 -3.58 18.13 2.48
CA VAL A 556 -3.99 17.45 3.71
C VAL A 556 -4.23 18.48 4.81
N SER A 557 -5.10 18.21 5.76
CA SER A 557 -5.33 19.09 6.90
C SER A 557 -5.44 18.32 8.20
N LEU A 558 -4.97 18.94 9.28
CA LEU A 558 -5.15 18.48 10.64
C LEU A 558 -5.78 19.60 11.45
N THR A 559 -6.98 19.35 11.99
CA THR A 559 -7.80 20.36 12.65
C THR A 559 -8.43 19.84 13.93
N ASP A 560 -8.85 20.75 14.78
CA ASP A 560 -9.70 20.45 15.93
C ASP A 560 -11.16 20.22 15.47
N ASN A 561 -12.04 19.89 16.44
CA ASN A 561 -13.46 19.68 16.20
C ASN A 561 -14.24 20.96 15.80
N GLU A 562 -13.60 22.12 15.89
CA GLU A 562 -14.12 23.40 15.39
C GLU A 562 -13.64 23.71 13.98
N GLY A 563 -12.81 22.86 13.39
CA GLY A 563 -12.20 23.05 12.08
C GLY A 563 -11.03 24.06 12.09
N ILE A 564 -10.45 24.34 13.27
CA ILE A 564 -9.28 25.21 13.40
C ILE A 564 -8.02 24.34 13.41
N GLY A 565 -7.03 24.70 12.60
CA GLY A 565 -5.78 23.95 12.49
C GLY A 565 -4.90 24.37 11.32
N LEU A 566 -4.18 23.42 10.72
CA LEU A 566 -3.28 23.67 9.60
C LEU A 566 -3.67 22.81 8.38
N VAL A 567 -3.46 23.39 7.21
CA VAL A 567 -3.48 22.70 5.92
C VAL A 567 -2.08 22.67 5.35
N ALA A 568 -1.64 21.52 4.87
CA ALA A 568 -0.46 21.39 4.02
C ALA A 568 -0.90 21.13 2.57
N GLU A 569 -0.33 21.87 1.64
CA GLU A 569 -0.64 21.83 0.22
C GLU A 569 0.59 21.42 -0.58
N GLY A 570 0.46 20.37 -1.40
CA GLY A 570 1.55 19.83 -2.22
C GLY A 570 1.93 20.70 -3.42
N MET A 571 3.18 20.56 -3.86
CA MET A 571 3.70 21.20 -5.06
C MET A 571 4.47 20.17 -5.91
N PRO A 572 3.82 19.40 -6.82
CA PRO A 572 2.37 19.37 -7.04
C PRO A 572 1.60 18.50 -6.04
N PHE A 573 2.22 17.49 -5.42
CA PHE A 573 1.63 16.54 -4.49
C PHE A 573 2.55 16.27 -3.32
N ILE A 574 1.95 15.84 -2.21
CA ILE A 574 2.62 15.31 -1.02
C ILE A 574 2.04 13.95 -0.67
N GLU A 575 2.74 13.22 0.18
CA GLU A 575 2.19 12.09 0.93
C GLU A 575 2.03 12.52 2.38
N SER A 576 1.14 11.89 3.14
CA SER A 576 0.96 12.26 4.54
C SER A 576 0.36 11.15 5.38
N SER A 577 0.73 11.12 6.65
CA SER A 577 0.11 10.28 7.67
C SER A 577 0.01 11.05 9.00
N ALA A 578 -0.98 10.69 9.81
CA ALA A 578 -1.15 11.22 11.16
C ALA A 578 -1.46 10.08 12.12
N MET A 579 -0.83 10.08 13.30
CA MET A 579 -0.99 9.02 14.29
C MET A 579 -0.76 9.51 15.72
N HIS A 580 -1.34 8.82 16.70
CA HIS A 580 -1.15 9.08 18.13
C HIS A 580 0.05 8.33 18.74
N TYR A 581 1.00 7.90 17.93
CA TYR A 581 2.20 7.19 18.36
C TYR A 581 3.44 7.92 17.87
N SER A 582 4.52 7.89 18.64
CA SER A 582 5.80 8.40 18.15
C SER A 582 6.43 7.40 17.16
N LEU A 583 7.23 7.91 16.23
CA LEU A 583 7.94 7.05 15.26
C LEU A 583 8.90 6.09 15.96
N GLU A 584 9.54 6.53 17.04
CA GLU A 584 10.43 5.71 17.85
C GLU A 584 9.66 4.53 18.47
N ASN A 585 8.53 4.81 19.14
CA ASN A 585 7.72 3.74 19.74
C ASN A 585 7.16 2.78 18.70
N LEU A 586 6.68 3.30 17.56
CA LEU A 586 6.19 2.47 16.46
C LEU A 586 7.29 1.55 15.88
N SER A 587 8.54 2.07 15.79
CA SER A 587 9.68 1.31 15.27
C SER A 587 10.19 0.23 16.24
N GLU A 588 10.16 0.50 17.54
CA GLU A 588 10.72 -0.37 18.57
C GLU A 588 9.75 -1.45 19.04
N ALA A 589 8.46 -1.19 18.95
CA ALA A 589 7.43 -2.12 19.37
C ALA A 589 7.43 -3.37 18.45
N ILE A 590 7.52 -4.55 19.07
CA ILE A 590 7.46 -5.84 18.38
C ILE A 590 6.10 -6.51 18.50
N ASP A 591 5.20 -5.90 19.26
CA ASP A 591 3.86 -6.37 19.53
C ASP A 591 2.94 -5.16 19.82
N GLU A 592 1.68 -5.24 19.44
CA GLU A 592 0.72 -4.14 19.61
C GLU A 592 0.58 -3.67 21.06
N SER A 593 0.74 -4.58 22.03
CA SER A 593 0.68 -4.25 23.46
C SER A 593 1.76 -3.27 23.93
N GLN A 594 2.85 -3.11 23.16
CA GLN A 594 3.94 -2.19 23.46
C GLN A 594 3.74 -0.79 22.89
N LEU A 595 2.66 -0.57 22.14
CA LEU A 595 2.32 0.75 21.62
C LEU A 595 1.85 1.67 22.75
N LYS A 596 2.44 2.85 22.81
CA LYS A 596 2.17 3.89 23.80
C LYS A 596 1.45 5.05 23.13
N ARG A 597 0.13 5.01 23.17
CA ARG A 597 -0.69 6.10 22.62
C ARG A 597 -0.45 7.39 23.43
N THR A 598 -0.28 8.49 22.72
CA THR A 598 -0.22 9.85 23.29
C THR A 598 -1.44 10.65 22.87
N ASP A 599 -1.76 11.72 23.60
CA ASP A 599 -2.84 12.63 23.19
C ASP A 599 -2.41 13.56 22.05
N ASN A 600 -1.10 13.77 21.89
CA ASN A 600 -0.54 14.53 20.79
C ASN A 600 -0.54 13.70 19.50
N VAL A 601 -0.51 14.39 18.37
CA VAL A 601 -0.50 13.78 17.04
C VAL A 601 0.89 13.92 16.41
N THR A 602 1.48 12.83 16.01
CA THR A 602 2.62 12.81 15.08
C THR A 602 2.08 12.99 13.67
N TRP A 603 2.40 14.11 13.02
CA TRP A 603 1.97 14.42 11.66
C TRP A 603 3.16 14.44 10.71
N ASN A 604 3.09 13.59 9.68
CA ASN A 604 4.09 13.49 8.61
C ASN A 604 3.57 14.18 7.35
N ILE A 605 4.41 15.00 6.74
CA ILE A 605 4.18 15.65 5.45
C ILE A 605 5.39 15.31 4.58
N ASP A 606 5.20 14.40 3.64
CA ASP A 606 6.29 13.77 2.92
C ASP A 606 6.32 14.19 1.44
N TYR A 607 7.52 14.36 0.93
CA TYR A 607 7.74 14.39 -0.51
C TYR A 607 7.44 13.03 -1.13
N LYS A 608 8.01 11.96 -0.53
CA LYS A 608 7.82 10.56 -0.93
C LYS A 608 8.13 9.60 0.20
N THR A 609 7.47 8.45 0.18
CA THR A 609 7.80 7.28 1.01
C THR A 609 8.34 6.13 0.15
N TYR A 610 9.13 5.25 0.75
CA TYR A 610 9.57 4.01 0.14
C TYR A 610 8.36 3.09 -0.08
N PRO A 611 8.29 2.32 -1.19
CA PRO A 611 7.21 1.38 -1.46
C PRO A 611 7.09 0.34 -0.36
N ILE A 612 5.93 -0.30 -0.25
CA ILE A 612 5.72 -1.36 0.74
C ILE A 612 6.12 -2.75 0.24
N GLY A 613 6.06 -3.00 -1.08
CA GLY A 613 6.56 -4.22 -1.72
C GLY A 613 5.94 -5.53 -1.25
N ASN A 614 6.64 -6.63 -1.53
CA ASN A 614 6.27 -8.02 -1.17
C ASN A 614 7.49 -8.83 -0.67
N ARG A 615 8.56 -8.17 -0.23
CA ARG A 615 9.87 -8.78 -0.02
C ARG A 615 9.95 -9.70 1.20
N SER A 616 8.92 -9.79 2.02
CA SER A 616 8.91 -10.74 3.16
C SER A 616 9.04 -12.21 2.72
N CYS A 617 8.62 -12.54 1.50
CA CYS A 617 8.90 -13.79 0.78
C CYS A 617 9.14 -13.57 -0.72
N GLY A 618 8.64 -12.46 -1.28
CA GLY A 618 8.72 -12.17 -2.70
C GLY A 618 9.95 -11.35 -3.11
N PRO A 619 9.95 -10.86 -4.36
CA PRO A 619 11.01 -10.00 -4.88
C PRO A 619 10.98 -8.62 -4.23
N PRO A 620 12.09 -7.85 -4.33
CA PRO A 620 12.10 -6.45 -3.96
C PRO A 620 11.05 -5.66 -4.77
N PRO A 621 10.68 -4.46 -4.28
CA PRO A 621 9.82 -3.56 -5.05
C PRO A 621 10.41 -3.27 -6.44
N LEU A 622 9.54 -3.00 -7.41
CA LEU A 622 9.98 -2.58 -8.73
C LEU A 622 10.77 -1.28 -8.64
N GLU A 623 11.84 -1.18 -9.43
CA GLU A 623 12.79 -0.07 -9.41
C GLU A 623 12.11 1.30 -9.57
N GLN A 624 11.05 1.37 -10.39
CA GLN A 624 10.26 2.58 -10.62
C GLN A 624 9.61 3.18 -9.35
N TYR A 625 9.44 2.38 -8.30
CA TYR A 625 8.83 2.81 -7.03
C TYR A 625 9.88 3.10 -5.95
N VAL A 626 11.10 2.63 -6.13
CA VAL A 626 12.18 2.78 -5.13
C VAL A 626 12.56 4.22 -4.94
N LEU A 627 12.63 4.66 -3.68
CA LEU A 627 13.11 5.99 -3.31
C LEU A 627 14.64 5.97 -3.14
N PHE A 628 15.35 6.08 -4.26
CA PHE A 628 16.82 6.12 -4.26
C PHE A 628 17.35 7.34 -3.53
N ALA A 629 18.55 7.19 -2.94
CA ALA A 629 19.24 8.28 -2.25
C ALA A 629 19.98 9.18 -3.25
N GLU A 630 19.22 10.06 -3.89
CA GLU A 630 19.71 11.05 -4.83
C GLU A 630 19.48 12.47 -4.31
N PRO A 631 20.24 13.48 -4.79
CA PRO A 631 19.91 14.87 -4.51
C PRO A 631 18.49 15.20 -4.98
N VAL A 632 17.71 15.85 -4.09
CA VAL A 632 16.32 16.18 -4.39
C VAL A 632 15.98 17.58 -3.88
N SER A 633 15.16 18.30 -4.67
CA SER A 633 14.51 19.53 -4.28
C SER A 633 13.00 19.32 -4.27
N PHE A 634 12.33 19.76 -3.22
CA PHE A 634 10.87 19.66 -3.12
C PHE A 634 10.31 20.84 -2.32
N SER A 635 9.03 21.11 -2.54
CA SER A 635 8.32 22.21 -1.90
C SER A 635 6.90 21.82 -1.52
N PHE A 636 6.41 22.41 -0.47
CA PHE A 636 5.00 22.41 -0.08
C PHE A 636 4.68 23.68 0.70
N SER A 637 3.41 23.97 0.89
CA SER A 637 3.00 25.11 1.69
C SER A 637 2.15 24.68 2.88
N VAL A 638 2.27 25.41 3.99
CA VAL A 638 1.42 25.21 5.17
C VAL A 638 0.78 26.53 5.55
N TYR A 639 -0.50 26.50 5.90
CA TYR A 639 -1.22 27.70 6.32
C TYR A 639 -2.34 27.41 7.30
N PRO A 640 -2.74 28.39 8.14
CA PRO A 640 -3.77 28.19 9.15
C PRO A 640 -5.18 28.16 8.55
N VAL A 641 -6.03 27.32 9.11
CA VAL A 641 -7.48 27.28 8.93
C VAL A 641 -8.14 27.84 10.16
N LEU A 642 -9.03 28.82 10.00
CA LEU A 642 -9.66 29.52 11.12
C LEU A 642 -11.20 29.43 11.12
N ASN A 643 -11.83 28.62 10.26
CA ASN A 643 -13.29 28.67 10.08
C ASN A 643 -13.97 27.30 10.23
N LYS A 644 -15.07 27.30 11.03
CA LYS A 644 -15.90 26.13 11.36
C LYS A 644 -16.66 25.46 10.20
N LYS A 645 -16.78 26.08 9.04
CA LYS A 645 -17.74 25.65 7.99
C LYS A 645 -17.13 24.86 6.84
N THR A 646 -15.83 24.61 6.81
CA THR A 646 -15.16 24.29 5.56
C THR A 646 -14.45 22.94 5.51
N VAL A 647 -14.49 22.11 6.55
CA VAL A 647 -13.76 20.82 6.59
C VAL A 647 -14.69 19.60 6.60
N GLN A 648 -16.00 19.79 6.47
CA GLN A 648 -16.97 18.69 6.35
C GLN A 648 -17.28 18.32 4.90
#